data_5cfef09318ab64c3001b61e1a18fbab0
#
_entry.id   5cfef09318ab64c3001b61e1a18fbab0
#
_cell.length_a   1.000
_cell.length_b   1.000
_cell.length_c   1.000
_cell.angle_alpha   90.00
_cell.angle_beta   90.00
_cell.angle_gamma   90.00
#
_symmetry.space_group_name_H-M   'P 1'
#
loop_
_entity.id
_entity.type
_entity.pdbx_description
1 polymer ?
#
loop_
_entity_poly.entity_id
_entity_poly.type
_entity_poly.pdbx_seq_one_letter_code
_entity_poly.pdbx_strand_id
1 'polypeptide(L)'
;MRCLRVALLASCLWAQTKLIYADSVLSVYVYQLSNGLTVVVSPNAAQPRAFVMIATRAGSKQDPPNNTGLAHYLEHLLFKGTDRYGTLNYQQEKPYLDAIEALYETYNQTTDSLKRLSIYKAIDSVAQLAAAWAIPNEYDRMVSALGAQGTNAFTTTDVTAYINDVPAHHVEALLRLEAERFRNPVLRLFHTELEAVYEEKNISIDNENRELHEKLMAALFPDHPYGTQTTIGTIEHLKNPSIRAIRRYYETYYVPNNMVVIVAGDVQPQEVVQWVERYFGAYQLKPVPPFPYQKGAPSPLKKPVRVEAVGPGAPYVEIAFRIPPAGTREALMARIADQILSNSVAGLLDEMLVQTRKVKSANSYVVLYPDHGMQVLSAEPRVGGTLEETEKLLFSVVEALRKGQFDESLITAAINDLDFSQQESWRSNRARAQRLLTLFAAQIPWKEGLSEIAQMRTITKAELLAFLKKYYDPKRCVIAYKRQGERPTLPKVPKPPITPLSINRENTSPYASQFLEEAQNTPPPKPTFGDYMQAFERAMVKGRVNLYAIRNTDDSLFTLIWYLPQGSWHEKWLPLLFSYLDQVGPQGQSLKAFKRRLFLLGARLSFNVSELESYVVLKGLQRNFLPAVQLVDSLLHGPAVDEEAWKFIRQNTLKNRQDAKKNPAIIGRMLSLYGLYGPQHPQTYIPSQAELENTQASALVSKIQSLWQYPWELYYDGPASGAEIAKVLESVLHIPPSWRPPQAPQQFEMQETPAKKAYFVHFPMVRAEMTWLFRSEKYRDDLRALAALFTEYFGGGMSGVVFQQIREAKGLAYSTGGIFAAPRNPQLHYYAMGYVGTQADKLLDAYVAMESLWDSLKIEPPLMDLAKKSLLAQMATERLRHEEVFQGYWTARRFGKTTEIRAEVYKALPDIQAAHLERFYQQYVQGRPRLLLLVGDRSRLDLQSLKNQGLEIKELSLEEIFGY
;
A
#
# COMPACT_ATOMS: atom_id res chain seq x y z
N MET A 1 55.43 13.40 -14.85
CA MET A 1 55.41 12.15 -14.04
C MET A 1 54.44 12.10 -12.87
N ARG A 2 54.01 13.19 -12.23
CA ARG A 2 52.98 13.17 -11.15
C ARG A 2 51.56 12.91 -11.65
N CYS A 3 51.16 13.41 -12.81
CA CYS A 3 49.84 13.18 -13.39
C CYS A 3 49.63 11.73 -13.89
N LEU A 4 50.68 11.03 -14.32
CA LEU A 4 50.56 9.61 -14.70
C LEU A 4 50.39 8.67 -13.51
N ARG A 5 50.89 9.02 -12.30
CA ARG A 5 50.71 8.21 -11.10
C ARG A 5 49.30 8.35 -10.49
N VAL A 6 48.65 9.50 -10.63
CA VAL A 6 47.30 9.71 -10.19
C VAL A 6 46.31 8.99 -11.12
N ALA A 7 46.55 9.00 -12.43
CA ALA A 7 45.74 8.24 -13.40
C ALA A 7 45.87 6.73 -13.22
N LEU A 8 47.06 6.22 -12.84
CA LEU A 8 47.28 4.78 -12.57
C LEU A 8 46.63 4.35 -11.21
N LEU A 9 46.60 5.22 -10.21
CA LEU A 9 45.87 4.90 -8.95
C LEU A 9 44.37 4.94 -9.11
N ALA A 10 43.83 5.83 -9.94
CA ALA A 10 42.40 5.83 -10.28
C ALA A 10 42.03 4.59 -11.11
N SER A 11 42.88 4.14 -12.03
CA SER A 11 42.65 2.94 -12.83
C SER A 11 42.72 1.63 -12.02
N CYS A 12 43.49 1.57 -10.93
CA CYS A 12 43.55 0.38 -10.07
C CYS A 12 42.31 0.20 -9.18
N LEU A 13 41.60 1.26 -8.78
CA LEU A 13 40.32 1.15 -8.04
C LEU A 13 39.17 0.64 -8.93
N TRP A 14 39.21 0.90 -10.24
CA TRP A 14 38.19 0.47 -11.19
C TRP A 14 38.32 -0.99 -11.64
N ALA A 15 39.37 -1.67 -11.30
CA ALA A 15 39.60 -3.06 -11.68
C ALA A 15 38.79 -4.09 -10.86
N GLN A 16 38.03 -3.65 -9.85
CA GLN A 16 37.32 -4.53 -8.90
C GLN A 16 35.83 -4.63 -9.12
N THR A 17 35.17 -3.64 -9.75
CA THR A 17 33.71 -3.66 -10.00
C THR A 17 33.44 -4.00 -11.46
N LYS A 18 32.61 -5.03 -11.69
CA LYS A 18 32.27 -5.54 -13.02
C LYS A 18 30.86 -5.15 -13.42
N LEU A 19 30.70 -4.48 -14.57
CA LEU A 19 29.41 -4.37 -15.25
C LEU A 19 29.05 -5.76 -15.82
N ILE A 20 27.97 -6.36 -15.29
CA ILE A 20 27.54 -7.72 -15.69
C ILE A 20 26.37 -7.71 -16.65
N TYR A 21 25.60 -6.63 -16.69
CA TYR A 21 24.49 -6.44 -17.63
C TYR A 21 24.16 -4.95 -17.83
N ALA A 22 23.76 -4.60 -19.06
CA ALA A 22 23.23 -3.28 -19.39
C ALA A 22 22.10 -3.40 -20.42
N ASP A 23 21.04 -2.65 -20.19
CA ASP A 23 19.91 -2.46 -21.11
C ASP A 23 19.64 -0.96 -21.25
N SER A 24 19.99 -0.39 -22.41
CA SER A 24 19.83 1.04 -22.66
C SER A 24 18.39 1.45 -22.93
N VAL A 25 17.54 0.53 -23.39
CA VAL A 25 16.12 0.79 -23.69
C VAL A 25 15.33 0.91 -22.39
N LEU A 26 15.53 -0.04 -21.47
CA LEU A 26 14.90 -0.03 -20.15
C LEU A 26 15.69 0.80 -19.13
N SER A 27 16.85 1.33 -19.50
CA SER A 27 17.74 2.06 -18.59
C SER A 27 18.04 1.26 -17.33
N VAL A 28 18.59 0.03 -17.49
CA VAL A 28 18.98 -0.85 -16.39
C VAL A 28 20.45 -1.22 -16.51
N TYR A 29 21.21 -0.99 -15.45
CA TYR A 29 22.65 -1.29 -15.36
C TYR A 29 22.89 -2.14 -14.13
N VAL A 30 23.55 -3.30 -14.30
CA VAL A 30 23.83 -4.22 -13.20
C VAL A 30 25.33 -4.43 -13.06
N TYR A 31 25.82 -4.17 -11.87
CA TYR A 31 27.23 -4.32 -11.51
C TYR A 31 27.37 -5.36 -10.38
N GLN A 32 28.55 -5.95 -10.29
CA GLN A 32 28.95 -6.80 -9.18
C GLN A 32 30.28 -6.31 -8.61
N LEU A 33 30.32 -6.05 -7.33
CA LEU A 33 31.52 -5.69 -6.58
C LEU A 33 32.41 -6.93 -6.35
N SER A 34 33.66 -6.71 -6.00
CA SER A 34 34.63 -7.79 -5.71
C SER A 34 34.19 -8.68 -4.53
N ASN A 35 33.46 -8.14 -3.57
CA ASN A 35 32.88 -8.88 -2.43
C ASN A 35 31.56 -9.59 -2.76
N GLY A 36 31.16 -9.60 -4.04
CA GLY A 36 29.96 -10.29 -4.51
C GLY A 36 28.66 -9.49 -4.39
N LEU A 37 28.67 -8.28 -3.82
CA LEU A 37 27.47 -7.44 -3.73
C LEU A 37 27.00 -7.06 -5.13
N THR A 38 25.69 -7.26 -5.37
CA THR A 38 25.05 -6.84 -6.63
C THR A 38 24.55 -5.40 -6.49
N VAL A 39 24.85 -4.56 -7.50
CA VAL A 39 24.35 -3.18 -7.57
C VAL A 39 23.54 -3.02 -8.83
N VAL A 40 22.30 -2.61 -8.71
CA VAL A 40 21.40 -2.40 -9.85
C VAL A 40 20.97 -0.94 -9.87
N VAL A 41 21.23 -0.28 -11.00
CA VAL A 41 20.85 1.13 -11.18
C VAL A 41 19.88 1.24 -12.36
N SER A 42 18.74 1.90 -12.13
CA SER A 42 17.75 2.18 -13.16
C SER A 42 17.48 3.69 -13.24
N PRO A 43 18.24 4.42 -14.06
CA PRO A 43 18.07 5.86 -14.23
C PRO A 43 16.67 6.23 -14.70
N ASN A 44 16.07 7.24 -14.05
CA ASN A 44 14.79 7.83 -14.42
C ASN A 44 14.68 9.25 -13.86
N ALA A 45 14.93 10.23 -14.69
CA ALA A 45 14.92 11.66 -14.33
C ALA A 45 13.51 12.28 -14.26
N ALA A 46 12.46 11.46 -14.27
CA ALA A 46 11.08 11.93 -14.24
C ALA A 46 10.73 12.77 -13.00
N GLN A 47 11.38 12.46 -11.89
CA GLN A 47 11.32 13.24 -10.64
C GLN A 47 12.73 13.35 -10.06
N PRO A 48 13.13 14.46 -9.41
CA PRO A 48 14.46 14.62 -8.82
C PRO A 48 14.56 13.82 -7.50
N ARG A 49 14.16 12.57 -7.53
CA ARG A 49 14.13 11.61 -6.43
C ARG A 49 14.66 10.26 -6.89
N ALA A 50 15.10 9.46 -5.95
CA ALA A 50 15.48 8.09 -6.18
C ALA A 50 14.88 7.16 -5.12
N PHE A 51 14.34 6.04 -5.59
CA PHE A 51 13.91 4.94 -4.75
C PHE A 51 15.09 3.99 -4.54
N VAL A 52 15.53 3.88 -3.30
CA VAL A 52 16.64 3.03 -2.89
C VAL A 52 16.11 1.83 -2.13
N MET A 53 16.57 0.65 -2.52
CA MET A 53 16.20 -0.61 -1.89
C MET A 53 17.45 -1.44 -1.63
N ILE A 54 17.63 -1.87 -0.39
CA ILE A 54 18.70 -2.81 -0.02
C ILE A 54 18.01 -4.08 0.46
N ALA A 55 18.37 -5.20 -0.17
CA ALA A 55 17.69 -6.46 0.14
C ALA A 55 18.68 -7.62 0.28
N THR A 56 18.31 -8.59 1.10
CA THR A 56 18.98 -9.89 1.20
C THR A 56 18.07 -11.01 0.70
N ARG A 57 18.64 -12.02 0.05
CA ARG A 57 17.94 -13.27 -0.32
C ARG A 57 17.78 -14.17 0.90
N ALA A 58 17.12 -13.65 1.90
CA ALA A 58 16.76 -14.37 3.12
C ALA A 58 15.43 -13.82 3.64
N GLY A 59 14.50 -14.70 3.88
CA GLY A 59 13.19 -14.42 4.40
C GLY A 59 12.73 -15.53 5.35
N SER A 60 11.43 -15.62 5.61
CA SER A 60 10.92 -16.58 6.59
C SER A 60 11.14 -18.05 6.22
N LYS A 61 11.42 -18.38 4.94
CA LYS A 61 11.73 -19.75 4.57
C LYS A 61 13.07 -20.25 5.13
N GLN A 62 13.98 -19.37 5.50
CA GLN A 62 15.24 -19.68 6.15
C GLN A 62 15.14 -19.74 7.69
N ASP A 63 14.01 -19.39 8.27
CA ASP A 63 13.80 -19.57 9.71
C ASP A 63 13.94 -21.05 10.10
N PRO A 64 14.54 -21.38 11.25
CA PRO A 64 14.51 -22.73 11.76
C PRO A 64 13.06 -23.19 12.00
N PRO A 65 12.67 -24.43 11.63
CA PRO A 65 11.30 -24.92 11.79
C PRO A 65 10.76 -24.85 13.24
N ASN A 66 11.64 -24.89 14.22
CA ASN A 66 11.33 -24.81 15.65
C ASN A 66 11.44 -23.39 16.24
N ASN A 67 11.71 -22.38 15.39
CA ASN A 67 11.83 -20.98 15.81
C ASN A 67 11.50 -20.04 14.65
N THR A 68 10.26 -20.04 14.18
CA THR A 68 9.78 -19.22 13.07
C THR A 68 9.49 -17.79 13.47
N GLY A 69 9.59 -16.84 12.52
CA GLY A 69 9.40 -15.40 12.73
C GLY A 69 10.71 -14.65 12.99
N LEU A 70 11.88 -15.33 12.93
CA LEU A 70 13.18 -14.69 13.17
C LEU A 70 13.52 -13.63 12.13
N ALA A 71 13.29 -13.93 10.84
CA ALA A 71 13.56 -13.01 9.74
C ALA A 71 12.78 -11.69 9.92
N HIS A 72 11.49 -11.79 10.25
CA HIS A 72 10.63 -10.65 10.47
C HIS A 72 11.01 -9.86 11.74
N TYR A 73 11.33 -10.56 12.82
CA TYR A 73 11.74 -9.88 14.04
C TYR A 73 13.11 -9.17 13.88
N LEU A 74 14.05 -9.78 13.15
CA LEU A 74 15.32 -9.13 12.80
C LEU A 74 15.10 -7.85 11.98
N GLU A 75 14.13 -7.85 11.04
CA GLU A 75 13.76 -6.67 10.28
C GLU A 75 13.48 -5.49 11.21
N HIS A 76 12.64 -5.66 12.24
CA HIS A 76 12.32 -4.64 13.24
C HIS A 76 13.55 -4.16 14.00
N LEU A 77 14.39 -5.09 14.42
CA LEU A 77 15.57 -4.78 15.22
C LEU A 77 16.64 -3.99 14.46
N LEU A 78 16.72 -4.12 13.14
CA LEU A 78 17.68 -3.38 12.31
C LEU A 78 17.38 -1.86 12.22
N PHE A 79 16.26 -1.40 12.73
CA PHE A 79 15.95 0.02 12.90
C PHE A 79 16.45 0.60 14.22
N LYS A 80 16.94 -0.23 15.15
CA LYS A 80 17.30 0.20 16.50
C LYS A 80 18.75 0.70 16.62
N GLY A 81 19.50 0.71 15.53
CA GLY A 81 20.83 1.31 15.41
C GLY A 81 21.99 0.33 15.52
N THR A 82 23.19 0.87 15.62
CA THR A 82 24.48 0.16 15.64
C THR A 82 25.26 0.47 16.93
N ASP A 83 26.51 0.05 16.98
CA ASP A 83 27.45 0.46 18.02
C ASP A 83 27.86 1.96 17.93
N ARG A 84 27.47 2.69 16.86
CA ARG A 84 27.80 4.10 16.66
C ARG A 84 26.61 5.05 16.81
N TYR A 85 25.39 4.57 16.51
CA TYR A 85 24.18 5.36 16.67
C TYR A 85 23.07 4.52 17.32
N GLY A 86 22.05 5.18 17.85
CA GLY A 86 20.99 4.55 18.64
C GLY A 86 21.40 4.35 20.11
N THR A 87 22.52 4.93 20.55
CA THR A 87 23.02 4.81 21.91
C THR A 87 23.81 6.04 22.33
N LEU A 88 23.74 6.40 23.62
CA LEU A 88 24.60 7.41 24.23
C LEU A 88 26.04 6.94 24.35
N ASN A 89 26.24 5.67 24.72
CA ASN A 89 27.53 5.04 24.88
C ASN A 89 27.41 3.52 24.81
N TYR A 90 27.78 2.94 23.69
CA TYR A 90 27.69 1.49 23.48
C TYR A 90 28.48 0.66 24.47
N GLN A 91 29.67 1.13 24.93
CA GLN A 91 30.49 0.38 25.88
C GLN A 91 29.82 0.25 27.25
N GLN A 92 29.04 1.24 27.65
CA GLN A 92 28.25 1.20 28.89
C GLN A 92 26.93 0.43 28.71
N GLU A 93 26.34 0.45 27.53
CA GLU A 93 25.11 -0.28 27.17
C GLU A 93 25.35 -1.79 27.05
N LYS A 94 26.46 -2.20 26.43
CA LYS A 94 26.77 -3.59 26.07
C LYS A 94 26.63 -4.62 27.20
N PRO A 95 27.11 -4.40 28.43
CA PRO A 95 26.96 -5.37 29.50
C PRO A 95 25.50 -5.72 29.84
N TYR A 96 24.59 -4.75 29.72
CA TYR A 96 23.15 -4.98 29.93
C TYR A 96 22.54 -5.76 28.76
N LEU A 97 22.95 -5.47 27.54
CA LEU A 97 22.50 -6.22 26.36
C LEU A 97 22.95 -7.68 26.41
N ASP A 98 24.20 -7.93 26.81
CA ASP A 98 24.73 -9.28 27.00
C ASP A 98 23.96 -10.03 28.09
N ALA A 99 23.61 -9.35 29.20
CA ALA A 99 22.79 -9.92 30.26
C ALA A 99 21.37 -10.26 29.83
N ILE A 100 20.73 -9.37 29.02
CA ILE A 100 19.40 -9.62 28.42
C ILE A 100 19.48 -10.85 27.52
N GLU A 101 20.48 -10.96 26.67
CA GLU A 101 20.68 -12.13 25.81
C GLU A 101 20.78 -13.43 26.63
N ALA A 102 21.62 -13.45 27.68
CA ALA A 102 21.79 -14.60 28.54
C ALA A 102 20.48 -14.99 29.26
N LEU A 103 19.73 -14.00 29.74
CA LEU A 103 18.44 -14.23 30.39
C LEU A 103 17.40 -14.80 29.43
N TYR A 104 17.30 -14.31 28.17
CA TYR A 104 16.40 -14.87 27.17
C TYR A 104 16.76 -16.33 26.83
N GLU A 105 18.05 -16.67 26.71
CA GLU A 105 18.46 -18.06 26.48
C GLU A 105 18.07 -18.97 27.66
N THR A 106 18.21 -18.47 28.89
CA THR A 106 17.77 -19.19 30.12
C THR A 106 16.25 -19.32 30.14
N TYR A 107 15.52 -18.26 29.78
CA TYR A 107 14.06 -18.24 29.67
C TYR A 107 13.57 -19.29 28.69
N ASN A 108 14.21 -19.35 27.51
CA ASN A 108 13.87 -20.28 26.43
C ASN A 108 14.04 -21.76 26.84
N GLN A 109 15.06 -22.05 27.64
CA GLN A 109 15.37 -23.41 28.16
C GLN A 109 14.54 -23.80 29.39
N THR A 110 13.87 -22.85 30.04
CA THR A 110 13.12 -23.08 31.27
C THR A 110 11.67 -23.44 30.95
N THR A 111 11.18 -24.57 31.48
CA THR A 111 9.78 -25.02 31.31
C THR A 111 8.90 -24.72 32.52
N ASP A 112 9.49 -24.53 33.71
CA ASP A 112 8.79 -24.21 34.96
C ASP A 112 8.21 -22.79 34.91
N SER A 113 6.91 -22.66 35.08
CA SER A 113 6.19 -21.38 34.91
C SER A 113 6.57 -20.30 35.91
N LEU A 114 6.87 -20.68 37.18
CA LEU A 114 7.25 -19.70 38.19
C LEU A 114 8.67 -19.19 37.95
N LYS A 115 9.59 -20.10 37.59
CA LYS A 115 10.94 -19.72 37.20
C LYS A 115 10.95 -18.85 35.95
N ARG A 116 10.14 -19.19 34.94
CA ARG A 116 9.97 -18.35 33.74
C ARG A 116 9.50 -16.94 34.08
N LEU A 117 8.50 -16.81 34.97
CA LEU A 117 8.01 -15.50 35.41
C LEU A 117 9.10 -14.71 36.16
N SER A 118 9.91 -15.36 37.00
CA SER A 118 11.05 -14.72 37.68
C SER A 118 12.10 -14.24 36.68
N ILE A 119 12.45 -15.07 35.69
CA ILE A 119 13.41 -14.69 34.63
C ILE A 119 12.86 -13.53 33.82
N TYR A 120 11.56 -13.54 33.45
CA TYR A 120 10.93 -12.47 32.70
C TYR A 120 10.99 -11.12 33.44
N LYS A 121 10.75 -11.12 34.77
CA LYS A 121 10.91 -9.93 35.60
C LYS A 121 12.37 -9.45 35.66
N ALA A 122 13.34 -10.36 35.66
CA ALA A 122 14.74 -10.00 35.57
C ALA A 122 15.10 -9.38 34.22
N ILE A 123 14.56 -9.94 33.11
CA ILE A 123 14.69 -9.34 31.75
C ILE A 123 14.14 -7.91 31.75
N ASP A 124 12.93 -7.70 32.27
CA ASP A 124 12.29 -6.39 32.34
C ASP A 124 13.15 -5.38 33.13
N SER A 125 13.67 -5.80 34.29
CA SER A 125 14.56 -4.95 35.13
C SER A 125 15.85 -4.58 34.40
N VAL A 126 16.52 -5.52 33.75
CA VAL A 126 17.76 -5.24 33.00
C VAL A 126 17.48 -4.43 31.74
N ALA A 127 16.33 -4.63 31.09
CA ALA A 127 15.90 -3.84 29.93
C ALA A 127 15.73 -2.35 30.30
N GLN A 128 15.26 -2.02 31.51
CA GLN A 128 15.22 -0.65 32.02
C GLN A 128 16.63 -0.03 32.11
N LEU A 129 17.61 -0.79 32.58
CA LEU A 129 19.01 -0.31 32.71
C LEU A 129 19.64 -0.11 31.31
N ALA A 130 19.37 -1.02 30.36
CA ALA A 130 19.85 -0.87 28.99
C ALA A 130 19.19 0.33 28.28
N ALA A 131 17.90 0.53 28.48
CA ALA A 131 17.14 1.63 27.87
C ALA A 131 17.63 3.02 28.30
N ALA A 132 18.23 3.15 29.47
CA ALA A 132 18.84 4.40 29.93
C ALA A 132 20.01 4.86 29.02
N TRP A 133 20.58 3.97 28.22
CA TRP A 133 21.63 4.27 27.24
C TRP A 133 21.09 4.40 25.82
N ALA A 134 19.94 3.80 25.53
CA ALA A 134 19.37 3.77 24.18
C ALA A 134 18.83 5.13 23.75
N ILE A 135 19.09 5.48 22.50
CA ILE A 135 18.47 6.63 21.80
C ILE A 135 17.56 6.02 20.72
N PRO A 136 16.25 6.01 20.94
CA PRO A 136 15.33 5.39 19.99
C PRO A 136 15.22 6.22 18.72
N ASN A 137 15.04 5.53 17.59
CA ASN A 137 14.66 6.10 16.28
C ASN A 137 15.61 7.17 15.72
N GLU A 138 16.90 7.10 16.05
CA GLU A 138 17.90 7.96 15.43
C GLU A 138 17.99 7.75 13.92
N TYR A 139 17.79 6.49 13.46
CA TYR A 139 17.73 6.18 12.05
C TYR A 139 16.62 7.00 11.36
N ASP A 140 15.42 7.00 11.92
CA ASP A 140 14.28 7.74 11.34
C ASP A 140 14.52 9.25 11.32
N ARG A 141 15.15 9.80 12.36
CA ARG A 141 15.54 11.21 12.38
C ARG A 141 16.53 11.55 11.26
N MET A 142 17.51 10.68 11.03
CA MET A 142 18.51 10.87 9.96
C MET A 142 17.89 10.79 8.56
N VAL A 143 17.05 9.79 8.28
CA VAL A 143 16.39 9.70 6.96
C VAL A 143 15.35 10.79 6.73
N SER A 144 14.64 11.21 7.78
CA SER A 144 13.72 12.36 7.71
C SER A 144 14.47 13.66 7.37
N ALA A 145 15.66 13.86 7.91
CA ALA A 145 16.52 15.00 7.58
C ALA A 145 16.96 15.01 6.11
N LEU A 146 17.05 13.84 5.47
CA LEU A 146 17.29 13.71 4.03
C LEU A 146 16.03 14.00 3.19
N GLY A 147 14.86 14.18 3.78
CA GLY A 147 13.59 14.31 3.07
C GLY A 147 13.10 12.97 2.50
N ALA A 148 13.40 11.88 3.19
CA ALA A 148 12.91 10.54 2.82
C ALA A 148 11.39 10.46 2.94
N GLN A 149 10.80 9.67 2.05
CA GLN A 149 9.38 9.32 2.06
C GLN A 149 9.24 7.80 2.02
N GLY A 150 8.18 7.28 2.65
CA GLY A 150 7.87 5.87 2.60
C GLY A 150 9.00 4.97 3.11
N THR A 151 9.83 5.47 4.06
CA THR A 151 10.80 4.68 4.79
C THR A 151 10.11 3.50 5.43
N ASN A 152 10.53 2.30 5.07
CA ASN A 152 9.92 1.06 5.56
C ASN A 152 10.85 -0.14 5.30
N ALA A 153 10.45 -1.30 5.77
CA ALA A 153 11.02 -2.57 5.38
C ALA A 153 9.89 -3.60 5.18
N PHE A 154 10.23 -4.73 4.61
CA PHE A 154 9.32 -5.85 4.54
C PHE A 154 10.08 -7.17 4.47
N THR A 155 9.54 -8.17 5.14
CA THR A 155 9.99 -9.56 5.05
C THR A 155 8.95 -10.38 4.32
N THR A 156 9.41 -11.14 3.33
CA THR A 156 8.62 -12.15 2.63
C THR A 156 9.13 -13.54 2.98
N THR A 157 8.63 -14.55 2.31
CA THR A 157 9.19 -15.91 2.40
C THR A 157 10.64 -15.99 1.90
N ASP A 158 11.02 -15.13 0.93
CA ASP A 158 12.26 -15.28 0.16
C ASP A 158 13.26 -14.16 0.36
N VAL A 159 12.81 -12.99 0.75
CA VAL A 159 13.65 -11.79 0.90
C VAL A 159 13.23 -10.94 2.09
N THR A 160 14.21 -10.22 2.65
CA THR A 160 13.99 -9.06 3.51
C THR A 160 14.56 -7.84 2.80
N ALA A 161 13.79 -6.76 2.69
CA ALA A 161 14.17 -5.55 1.98
C ALA A 161 13.88 -4.29 2.79
N TYR A 162 14.80 -3.32 2.72
CA TYR A 162 14.72 -2.00 3.37
C TYR A 162 14.62 -0.95 2.28
N ILE A 163 13.65 -0.05 2.38
CA ILE A 163 13.28 0.87 1.32
C ILE A 163 13.23 2.32 1.79
N ASN A 164 13.70 3.21 0.95
CA ASN A 164 13.62 4.65 1.14
C ASN A 164 13.41 5.33 -0.22
N ASP A 165 12.53 6.31 -0.29
CA ASP A 165 12.43 7.23 -1.40
C ASP A 165 13.02 8.58 -0.95
N VAL A 166 14.14 9.00 -1.55
CA VAL A 166 14.86 10.20 -1.14
C VAL A 166 15.06 11.17 -2.30
N PRO A 167 15.22 12.48 -2.04
CA PRO A 167 15.77 13.41 -3.03
C PRO A 167 17.07 12.87 -3.65
N ALA A 168 17.21 12.96 -4.96
CA ALA A 168 18.32 12.37 -5.68
C ALA A 168 19.71 12.80 -5.19
N HIS A 169 19.85 14.07 -4.78
CA HIS A 169 21.09 14.63 -4.24
C HIS A 169 21.49 14.07 -2.86
N HIS A 170 20.59 13.34 -2.18
CA HIS A 170 20.84 12.69 -0.91
C HIS A 170 21.10 11.18 -1.01
N VAL A 171 21.13 10.62 -2.20
CA VAL A 171 21.37 9.16 -2.40
C VAL A 171 22.70 8.73 -1.80
N GLU A 172 23.80 9.51 -1.97
CA GLU A 172 25.10 9.17 -1.36
C GLU A 172 25.01 9.13 0.18
N ALA A 173 24.40 10.13 0.79
CA ALA A 173 24.22 10.19 2.25
C ALA A 173 23.40 9.02 2.77
N LEU A 174 22.31 8.66 2.06
CA LEU A 174 21.52 7.50 2.41
C LEU A 174 22.33 6.21 2.30
N LEU A 175 23.07 5.98 1.19
CA LEU A 175 23.88 4.78 1.02
C LEU A 175 24.94 4.64 2.12
N ARG A 176 25.53 5.74 2.59
CA ARG A 176 26.44 5.75 3.73
C ARG A 176 25.75 5.33 5.03
N LEU A 177 24.55 5.86 5.28
CA LEU A 177 23.75 5.49 6.47
C LEU A 177 23.33 4.01 6.42
N GLU A 178 22.88 3.54 5.27
CA GLU A 178 22.52 2.14 5.08
C GLU A 178 23.72 1.20 5.28
N ALA A 179 24.88 1.57 4.76
CA ALA A 179 26.11 0.81 5.00
C ALA A 179 26.42 0.76 6.50
N GLU A 180 26.27 1.84 7.27
CA GLU A 180 26.46 1.79 8.70
C GLU A 180 25.42 0.88 9.38
N ARG A 181 24.13 0.90 8.97
CA ARG A 181 23.07 0.02 9.50
C ARG A 181 23.45 -1.46 9.42
N PHE A 182 23.96 -1.90 8.27
CA PHE A 182 24.33 -3.29 8.02
C PHE A 182 25.77 -3.65 8.45
N ARG A 183 26.55 -2.71 9.01
CA ARG A 183 27.93 -2.99 9.44
C ARG A 183 27.98 -3.80 10.74
N ASN A 184 27.28 -3.36 11.75
CA ASN A 184 27.26 -3.97 13.08
C ASN A 184 25.97 -3.60 13.82
N PRO A 185 24.81 -4.14 13.43
CA PRO A 185 23.55 -3.84 14.09
C PRO A 185 23.55 -4.35 15.53
N VAL A 186 23.01 -3.54 16.44
CA VAL A 186 22.87 -3.87 17.84
C VAL A 186 21.40 -4.13 18.15
N LEU A 187 21.09 -5.33 18.65
CA LEU A 187 19.73 -5.80 18.90
C LEU A 187 19.19 -5.21 20.22
N ARG A 188 19.12 -3.88 20.30
CA ARG A 188 18.64 -3.15 21.49
C ARG A 188 17.12 -3.00 21.48
N LEU A 189 16.56 -2.65 22.65
CA LEU A 189 15.12 -2.51 22.86
C LEU A 189 14.32 -3.79 22.50
N PHE A 190 14.99 -4.92 22.52
CA PHE A 190 14.44 -6.22 22.13
C PHE A 190 13.15 -6.54 22.86
N HIS A 191 13.13 -6.34 24.18
CA HIS A 191 11.98 -6.64 25.04
C HIS A 191 10.74 -5.83 24.67
N THR A 192 10.92 -4.55 24.35
CA THR A 192 9.81 -3.65 23.94
C THR A 192 9.37 -3.94 22.51
N GLU A 193 10.31 -4.22 21.60
CA GLU A 193 9.97 -4.53 20.22
C GLU A 193 9.18 -5.84 20.09
N LEU A 194 9.40 -6.79 21.00
CA LEU A 194 8.60 -8.00 21.08
C LEU A 194 7.10 -7.71 21.27
N GLU A 195 6.77 -6.62 22.00
CA GLU A 195 5.39 -6.18 22.17
C GLU A 195 4.75 -5.76 20.84
N ALA A 196 5.50 -5.04 19.99
CA ALA A 196 5.02 -4.63 18.67
C ALA A 196 4.75 -5.85 17.78
N VAL A 197 5.66 -6.83 17.78
CA VAL A 197 5.48 -8.08 17.01
C VAL A 197 4.29 -8.91 17.53
N TYR A 198 4.04 -8.92 18.84
CA TYR A 198 2.84 -9.55 19.40
C TYR A 198 1.56 -8.86 18.94
N GLU A 199 1.58 -7.52 18.85
CA GLU A 199 0.41 -6.80 18.37
C GLU A 199 0.14 -7.04 16.87
N GLU A 200 1.19 -7.14 16.06
CA GLU A 200 1.06 -7.59 14.67
C GLU A 200 0.49 -9.01 14.57
N LYS A 201 0.90 -9.91 15.46
CA LYS A 201 0.31 -11.24 15.51
C LYS A 201 -1.17 -11.21 15.86
N ASN A 202 -1.60 -10.33 16.78
CA ASN A 202 -3.00 -10.14 17.09
C ASN A 202 -3.79 -9.61 15.87
N ILE A 203 -3.24 -8.63 15.14
CA ILE A 203 -3.83 -8.14 13.89
C ILE A 203 -3.96 -9.27 12.86
N SER A 204 -2.93 -10.11 12.76
CA SER A 204 -2.94 -11.29 11.88
C SER A 204 -4.03 -12.30 12.26
N ILE A 205 -4.24 -12.51 13.55
CA ILE A 205 -5.28 -13.41 14.07
C ILE A 205 -6.68 -12.83 13.80
N ASP A 206 -6.88 -11.52 13.86
CA ASP A 206 -8.17 -10.88 13.56
C ASP A 206 -8.57 -10.98 12.08
N ASN A 207 -7.63 -11.33 11.19
CA ASN A 207 -7.88 -11.42 9.75
C ASN A 207 -8.23 -12.86 9.31
N GLU A 208 -9.51 -13.12 9.09
CA GLU A 208 -10.02 -14.44 8.67
C GLU A 208 -9.58 -14.88 7.25
N ASN A 209 -9.32 -13.92 6.35
CA ASN A 209 -8.83 -14.23 5.01
C ASN A 209 -7.37 -14.72 5.08
N ARG A 210 -6.59 -14.18 6.03
CA ARG A 210 -5.23 -14.64 6.28
C ARG A 210 -5.22 -16.07 6.83
N GLU A 211 -6.14 -16.41 7.73
CA GLU A 211 -6.31 -17.77 8.24
C GLU A 211 -6.57 -18.75 7.09
N LEU A 212 -7.49 -18.42 6.16
CA LEU A 212 -7.78 -19.25 5.00
C LEU A 212 -6.55 -19.39 4.10
N HIS A 213 -5.84 -18.29 3.85
CA HIS A 213 -4.61 -18.30 3.03
C HIS A 213 -3.51 -19.18 3.66
N GLU A 214 -3.28 -19.10 4.97
CA GLU A 214 -2.30 -19.97 5.67
C GLU A 214 -2.68 -21.45 5.54
N LYS A 215 -3.96 -21.80 5.68
CA LYS A 215 -4.46 -23.15 5.47
C LYS A 215 -4.31 -23.62 4.00
N LEU A 216 -4.57 -22.72 3.04
CA LEU A 216 -4.37 -22.98 1.62
C LEU A 216 -2.91 -23.28 1.32
N MET A 217 -2.00 -22.42 1.80
CA MET A 217 -0.56 -22.58 1.62
C MET A 217 -0.04 -23.88 2.26
N ALA A 218 -0.49 -24.22 3.48
CA ALA A 218 -0.13 -25.45 4.15
C ALA A 218 -0.59 -26.70 3.37
N ALA A 219 -1.78 -26.65 2.77
CA ALA A 219 -2.27 -27.74 1.94
C ALA A 219 -1.58 -27.77 0.56
N LEU A 220 -1.22 -26.61 0.01
CA LEU A 220 -0.59 -26.50 -1.30
C LEU A 220 0.90 -26.90 -1.25
N PHE A 221 1.63 -26.58 -0.16
CA PHE A 221 3.07 -26.82 0.01
C PHE A 221 3.39 -27.50 1.34
N PRO A 222 2.86 -28.71 1.62
CA PRO A 222 2.99 -29.37 2.93
C PRO A 222 4.44 -29.75 3.30
N ASP A 223 5.30 -29.91 2.30
CA ASP A 223 6.70 -30.33 2.46
C ASP A 223 7.70 -29.19 2.21
N HIS A 224 7.21 -27.94 2.11
CA HIS A 224 8.05 -26.78 1.82
C HIS A 224 7.75 -25.64 2.81
N PRO A 225 8.73 -24.81 3.22
CA PRO A 225 8.52 -23.68 4.11
C PRO A 225 7.45 -22.68 3.67
N TYR A 226 7.12 -22.59 2.38
CA TYR A 226 5.97 -21.78 1.93
C TYR A 226 4.64 -22.19 2.57
N GLY A 227 4.49 -23.47 2.93
CA GLY A 227 3.28 -23.97 3.57
C GLY A 227 3.46 -24.29 5.05
N THR A 228 4.69 -24.56 5.52
CA THR A 228 4.94 -25.00 6.89
C THR A 228 5.37 -23.88 7.83
N GLN A 229 5.70 -22.70 7.31
CA GLN A 229 6.16 -21.55 8.08
C GLN A 229 5.40 -20.28 7.67
N THR A 230 5.06 -19.45 8.66
CA THR A 230 4.48 -18.12 8.42
C THR A 230 5.52 -17.05 8.70
N THR A 231 5.52 -15.97 7.93
CA THR A 231 6.50 -14.89 8.08
C THR A 231 6.52 -14.28 9.48
N ILE A 232 5.35 -14.12 10.10
CA ILE A 232 5.25 -13.59 11.47
C ILE A 232 5.58 -14.62 12.55
N GLY A 233 5.71 -15.90 12.20
CA GLY A 233 5.93 -16.99 13.15
C GLY A 233 4.66 -17.45 13.86
N THR A 234 4.81 -18.51 14.67
CA THR A 234 3.74 -19.03 15.51
C THR A 234 3.71 -18.29 16.86
N ILE A 235 2.55 -18.31 17.53
CA ILE A 235 2.42 -17.77 18.91
C ILE A 235 3.44 -18.39 19.85
N GLU A 236 3.66 -19.69 19.70
CA GLU A 236 4.54 -20.48 20.56
C GLU A 236 6.02 -20.07 20.39
N HIS A 237 6.46 -19.86 19.16
CA HIS A 237 7.82 -19.40 18.88
C HIS A 237 8.03 -17.95 19.34
N LEU A 238 7.05 -17.08 19.14
CA LEU A 238 7.11 -15.70 19.62
C LEU A 238 7.17 -15.60 21.17
N LYS A 239 6.63 -16.59 21.90
CA LYS A 239 6.77 -16.67 23.36
C LYS A 239 8.16 -17.14 23.83
N ASN A 240 8.96 -17.70 22.93
CA ASN A 240 10.27 -18.25 23.22
C ASN A 240 11.34 -17.67 22.28
N PRO A 241 11.50 -16.34 22.18
CA PRO A 241 12.44 -15.74 21.25
C PRO A 241 13.89 -16.02 21.70
N SER A 242 14.79 -16.22 20.73
CA SER A 242 16.22 -16.39 20.96
C SER A 242 17.01 -15.28 20.25
N ILE A 243 17.65 -14.41 21.03
CA ILE A 243 18.52 -13.35 20.51
C ILE A 243 19.71 -13.95 19.76
N ARG A 244 20.27 -15.05 20.25
CA ARG A 244 21.37 -15.77 19.58
C ARG A 244 20.96 -16.34 18.24
N ALA A 245 19.76 -16.88 18.14
CA ALA A 245 19.26 -17.39 16.86
C ALA A 245 19.09 -16.26 15.82
N ILE A 246 18.58 -15.11 16.23
CA ILE A 246 18.46 -13.92 15.39
C ILE A 246 19.83 -13.42 14.94
N ARG A 247 20.79 -13.32 15.85
CA ARG A 247 22.18 -12.93 15.54
C ARG A 247 22.82 -13.88 14.54
N ARG A 248 22.68 -15.20 14.75
CA ARG A 248 23.18 -16.23 13.82
C ARG A 248 22.53 -16.11 12.44
N TYR A 249 21.23 -15.84 12.39
CA TYR A 249 20.51 -15.61 11.15
C TYR A 249 21.10 -14.42 10.37
N TYR A 250 21.33 -13.29 11.08
CA TYR A 250 21.96 -12.10 10.51
C TYR A 250 23.36 -12.43 9.96
N GLU A 251 24.25 -13.00 10.77
CA GLU A 251 25.63 -13.35 10.40
C GLU A 251 25.74 -14.32 9.24
N THR A 252 24.71 -15.15 9.03
CA THR A 252 24.65 -16.17 7.99
C THR A 252 24.16 -15.59 6.66
N TYR A 253 23.14 -14.75 6.68
CA TYR A 253 22.42 -14.37 5.46
C TYR A 253 22.63 -12.93 5.02
N TYR A 254 22.99 -12.00 5.93
CA TYR A 254 23.24 -10.60 5.61
C TYR A 254 24.71 -10.38 5.22
N VAL A 255 25.12 -11.02 4.15
CA VAL A 255 26.46 -10.98 3.60
C VAL A 255 26.42 -10.44 2.15
N PRO A 256 27.46 -9.70 1.69
CA PRO A 256 27.38 -8.96 0.44
C PRO A 256 27.04 -9.81 -0.78
N ASN A 257 27.55 -11.03 -0.88
CA ASN A 257 27.25 -11.95 -1.97
C ASN A 257 25.81 -12.53 -1.93
N ASN A 258 25.03 -12.21 -0.89
CA ASN A 258 23.61 -12.54 -0.78
C ASN A 258 22.70 -11.30 -0.79
N MET A 259 23.29 -10.12 -0.98
CA MET A 259 22.60 -8.83 -0.92
C MET A 259 22.61 -8.12 -2.27
N VAL A 260 21.67 -7.17 -2.42
CA VAL A 260 21.57 -6.26 -3.56
C VAL A 260 21.28 -4.85 -3.07
N VAL A 261 21.92 -3.89 -3.74
CA VAL A 261 21.56 -2.47 -3.67
C VAL A 261 20.91 -2.09 -4.98
N ILE A 262 19.65 -1.66 -4.94
CA ILE A 262 18.88 -1.22 -6.11
C ILE A 262 18.59 0.26 -5.97
N VAL A 263 18.97 1.06 -6.97
CA VAL A 263 18.69 2.50 -7.02
C VAL A 263 17.96 2.82 -8.32
N ALA A 264 16.72 3.28 -8.21
CA ALA A 264 15.90 3.68 -9.36
C ALA A 264 15.50 5.15 -9.23
N GLY A 265 15.86 5.99 -10.18
CA GLY A 265 15.54 7.43 -10.11
C GLY A 265 16.52 8.33 -10.84
N ASP A 266 16.54 9.60 -10.46
CA ASP A 266 17.39 10.64 -11.06
C ASP A 266 18.84 10.52 -10.57
N VAL A 267 19.52 9.50 -11.05
CA VAL A 267 20.89 9.17 -10.65
C VAL A 267 21.73 8.73 -11.86
N GLN A 268 23.05 8.88 -11.74
CA GLN A 268 24.02 8.38 -12.72
C GLN A 268 24.57 7.02 -12.25
N PRO A 269 24.55 5.99 -13.11
CA PRO A 269 24.99 4.65 -12.71
C PRO A 269 26.42 4.59 -12.16
N GLN A 270 27.33 5.35 -12.75
CA GLN A 270 28.74 5.38 -12.35
C GLN A 270 28.94 5.96 -10.95
N GLU A 271 28.20 7.03 -10.61
CA GLU A 271 28.24 7.66 -9.28
C GLU A 271 27.71 6.71 -8.21
N VAL A 272 26.54 6.11 -8.46
CA VAL A 272 25.94 5.13 -7.53
C VAL A 272 26.90 3.98 -7.23
N VAL A 273 27.53 3.42 -8.27
CA VAL A 273 28.47 2.32 -8.10
C VAL A 273 29.68 2.75 -7.27
N GLN A 274 30.24 3.96 -7.51
CA GLN A 274 31.33 4.50 -6.72
C GLN A 274 30.97 4.67 -5.25
N TRP A 275 29.75 5.17 -4.95
CA TRP A 275 29.27 5.30 -3.57
C TRP A 275 29.10 3.95 -2.91
N VAL A 276 28.48 2.98 -3.60
CA VAL A 276 28.32 1.63 -3.04
C VAL A 276 29.66 0.95 -2.81
N GLU A 277 30.61 1.05 -3.75
CA GLU A 277 31.97 0.54 -3.57
C GLU A 277 32.66 1.15 -2.34
N ARG A 278 32.54 2.48 -2.17
CA ARG A 278 33.13 3.22 -1.04
C ARG A 278 32.59 2.75 0.30
N TYR A 279 31.29 2.53 0.41
CA TYR A 279 30.65 2.28 1.71
C TYR A 279 30.46 0.80 2.02
N PHE A 280 30.19 -0.04 1.01
CA PHE A 280 29.94 -1.48 1.18
C PHE A 280 31.13 -2.37 0.73
N GLY A 281 32.11 -1.81 0.06
CA GLY A 281 33.23 -2.59 -0.52
C GLY A 281 34.07 -3.35 0.51
N ALA A 282 34.16 -2.83 1.75
CA ALA A 282 34.89 -3.47 2.84
C ALA A 282 34.15 -4.66 3.50
N TYR A 283 32.89 -4.92 3.13
CA TYR A 283 32.10 -6.02 3.68
C TYR A 283 32.68 -7.36 3.23
N GLN A 284 32.76 -8.30 4.18
CA GLN A 284 33.38 -9.60 3.94
C GLN A 284 32.39 -10.57 3.29
N LEU A 285 32.75 -11.08 2.14
CA LEU A 285 32.11 -12.22 1.50
C LEU A 285 32.18 -13.45 2.43
N LYS A 286 31.04 -14.12 2.61
CA LYS A 286 30.93 -15.38 3.36
C LYS A 286 30.12 -16.41 2.58
N PRO A 287 30.39 -17.71 2.72
CA PRO A 287 29.54 -18.73 2.14
C PRO A 287 28.13 -18.70 2.76
N VAL A 288 27.11 -18.72 1.90
CA VAL A 288 25.71 -18.85 2.33
C VAL A 288 25.33 -20.32 2.22
N PRO A 289 24.75 -20.93 3.26
CA PRO A 289 24.30 -22.32 3.20
C PRO A 289 23.33 -22.53 2.03
N PRO A 290 23.45 -23.64 1.28
CA PRO A 290 22.47 -23.95 0.25
C PRO A 290 21.11 -24.20 0.89
N PHE A 291 20.05 -23.73 0.23
CA PHE A 291 18.69 -23.96 0.70
C PHE A 291 18.37 -25.44 0.51
N PRO A 292 17.88 -26.15 1.55
CA PRO A 292 17.79 -27.61 1.57
C PRO A 292 16.65 -28.17 0.73
N TYR A 293 15.74 -27.34 0.23
CA TYR A 293 14.59 -27.76 -0.56
C TYR A 293 14.85 -27.68 -2.05
N GLN A 294 14.28 -28.61 -2.82
CA GLN A 294 14.48 -28.63 -4.27
C GLN A 294 13.77 -27.47 -4.96
N LYS A 295 14.53 -26.76 -5.78
CA LYS A 295 13.99 -25.79 -6.74
C LYS A 295 13.53 -26.55 -7.99
N GLY A 296 12.32 -26.27 -8.48
CA GLY A 296 11.84 -26.87 -9.72
C GLY A 296 10.34 -27.09 -9.79
N ALA A 297 9.91 -27.96 -10.71
CA ALA A 297 8.51 -28.30 -10.85
C ALA A 297 8.01 -29.01 -9.58
N PRO A 298 6.93 -28.52 -8.94
CA PRO A 298 6.44 -29.10 -7.69
C PRO A 298 5.91 -30.52 -7.93
N SER A 299 6.12 -31.41 -6.95
CA SER A 299 5.48 -32.71 -6.97
C SER A 299 3.94 -32.52 -6.96
N PRO A 300 3.21 -33.16 -7.88
CA PRO A 300 1.77 -32.95 -7.95
C PRO A 300 1.07 -33.47 -6.69
N LEU A 301 0.00 -32.80 -6.27
CA LEU A 301 -0.88 -33.31 -5.24
C LEU A 301 -1.48 -34.66 -5.70
N LYS A 302 -1.65 -35.61 -4.76
CA LYS A 302 -2.21 -36.95 -5.10
C LYS A 302 -3.72 -36.96 -5.30
N LYS A 303 -4.41 -35.98 -4.65
CA LYS A 303 -5.88 -35.79 -4.69
C LYS A 303 -6.21 -34.35 -4.36
N PRO A 304 -7.43 -33.86 -4.66
CA PRO A 304 -7.87 -32.55 -4.20
C PRO A 304 -7.88 -32.48 -2.67
N VAL A 305 -7.43 -31.35 -2.12
CA VAL A 305 -7.45 -31.08 -0.67
C VAL A 305 -8.43 -29.93 -0.42
N ARG A 306 -9.30 -30.09 0.57
CA ARG A 306 -10.24 -29.03 0.99
C ARG A 306 -9.82 -28.44 2.31
N VAL A 307 -9.86 -27.12 2.39
CA VAL A 307 -9.61 -26.33 3.60
C VAL A 307 -10.71 -25.28 3.74
N GLU A 308 -10.97 -24.85 4.96
CA GLU A 308 -11.97 -23.82 5.21
C GLU A 308 -11.62 -22.92 6.40
N ALA A 309 -12.12 -21.70 6.34
CA ALA A 309 -12.15 -20.76 7.44
C ALA A 309 -13.54 -20.15 7.57
N VAL A 310 -13.92 -19.82 8.82
CA VAL A 310 -15.23 -19.24 9.15
C VAL A 310 -15.03 -17.85 9.75
N GLY A 311 -15.87 -16.90 9.34
CA GLY A 311 -15.87 -15.56 9.91
C GLY A 311 -16.97 -14.67 9.32
N PRO A 312 -17.15 -13.46 9.84
CA PRO A 312 -18.27 -12.57 9.49
C PRO A 312 -18.26 -12.07 8.04
N GLY A 313 -17.08 -11.95 7.42
CA GLY A 313 -16.91 -11.40 6.07
C GLY A 313 -17.60 -12.22 4.98
N ALA A 314 -17.68 -11.65 3.78
CA ALA A 314 -18.32 -12.26 2.63
C ALA A 314 -17.76 -13.66 2.31
N PRO A 315 -18.61 -14.63 1.92
CA PRO A 315 -18.16 -15.97 1.58
C PRO A 315 -17.56 -16.01 0.17
N TYR A 316 -16.50 -16.81 -0.02
CA TYR A 316 -15.92 -17.04 -1.35
C TYR A 316 -15.26 -18.43 -1.44
N VAL A 317 -14.97 -18.86 -2.66
CA VAL A 317 -14.24 -20.09 -2.97
C VAL A 317 -12.96 -19.74 -3.69
N GLU A 318 -11.85 -20.37 -3.29
CA GLU A 318 -10.60 -20.36 -4.05
C GLU A 318 -10.25 -21.78 -4.52
N ILE A 319 -9.73 -21.87 -5.74
CA ILE A 319 -9.13 -23.09 -6.28
C ILE A 319 -7.67 -22.76 -6.64
N ALA A 320 -6.74 -23.43 -5.98
CA ALA A 320 -5.32 -23.21 -6.15
C ALA A 320 -4.61 -24.40 -6.80
N PHE A 321 -3.77 -24.11 -7.79
CA PHE A 321 -2.91 -25.07 -8.48
C PHE A 321 -1.44 -24.74 -8.23
N ARG A 322 -0.61 -25.77 -8.01
CA ARG A 322 0.85 -25.62 -8.03
C ARG A 322 1.32 -25.48 -9.46
N ILE A 323 2.20 -24.52 -9.68
CA ILE A 323 2.85 -24.28 -10.97
C ILE A 323 4.37 -24.13 -10.78
N PRO A 324 5.16 -24.21 -11.85
CA PRO A 324 6.59 -24.01 -11.80
C PRO A 324 7.01 -22.63 -11.28
N PRO A 325 8.28 -22.53 -10.78
CA PRO A 325 8.78 -21.31 -10.18
C PRO A 325 9.02 -20.18 -11.19
N ALA A 326 9.25 -18.99 -10.66
CA ALA A 326 9.70 -17.83 -11.42
C ALA A 326 10.96 -18.15 -12.29
N GLY A 327 11.07 -17.49 -13.44
CA GLY A 327 12.20 -17.65 -14.36
C GLY A 327 12.11 -18.86 -15.31
N THR A 328 11.01 -19.61 -15.26
CA THR A 328 10.77 -20.71 -16.20
C THR A 328 9.86 -20.27 -17.35
N ARG A 329 9.94 -20.95 -18.50
CA ARG A 329 9.03 -20.69 -19.62
C ARG A 329 7.59 -21.01 -19.25
N GLU A 330 7.36 -22.00 -18.38
CA GLU A 330 6.04 -22.33 -17.82
C GLU A 330 5.47 -21.21 -16.96
N ALA A 331 6.32 -20.47 -16.22
CA ALA A 331 5.88 -19.29 -15.48
C ALA A 331 5.35 -18.17 -16.41
N LEU A 332 5.94 -18.00 -17.59
CA LEU A 332 5.43 -17.08 -18.61
C LEU A 332 4.08 -17.56 -19.17
N MET A 333 3.93 -18.86 -19.40
CA MET A 333 2.64 -19.44 -19.81
C MET A 333 1.58 -19.28 -18.73
N ALA A 334 1.93 -19.40 -17.45
CA ALA A 334 1.01 -19.15 -16.35
C ALA A 334 0.50 -17.70 -16.32
N ARG A 335 1.35 -16.72 -16.57
CA ARG A 335 0.96 -15.31 -16.67
C ARG A 335 0.03 -15.03 -17.85
N ILE A 336 0.28 -15.66 -19.00
CA ILE A 336 -0.63 -15.58 -20.15
C ILE A 336 -1.98 -16.24 -19.81
N ALA A 337 -1.94 -17.42 -19.18
CA ALA A 337 -3.15 -18.14 -18.75
C ALA A 337 -3.97 -17.33 -17.75
N ASP A 338 -3.33 -16.63 -16.83
CA ASP A 338 -3.98 -15.74 -15.87
C ASP A 338 -4.74 -14.61 -16.56
N GLN A 339 -4.13 -13.97 -17.55
CA GLN A 339 -4.81 -12.94 -18.35
C GLN A 339 -5.95 -13.49 -19.21
N ILE A 340 -5.85 -14.74 -19.68
CA ILE A 340 -6.94 -15.41 -20.39
C ILE A 340 -8.06 -15.79 -19.40
N LEU A 341 -7.74 -16.11 -18.16
CA LEU A 341 -8.71 -16.40 -17.10
C LEU A 341 -9.44 -15.15 -16.65
N SER A 342 -8.71 -14.11 -16.29
CA SER A 342 -9.26 -12.88 -15.70
C SER A 342 -8.44 -11.66 -16.10
N ASN A 343 -9.09 -10.70 -16.73
CA ASN A 343 -8.53 -9.39 -17.07
C ASN A 343 -9.56 -8.27 -16.83
N SER A 344 -10.65 -8.57 -16.12
CA SER A 344 -11.78 -7.69 -15.81
C SER A 344 -12.58 -7.21 -17.02
N VAL A 345 -12.27 -7.71 -18.23
CA VAL A 345 -12.85 -7.25 -19.51
C VAL A 345 -13.38 -8.42 -20.34
N ALA A 346 -12.51 -9.37 -20.70
CA ALA A 346 -12.80 -10.45 -21.65
C ALA A 346 -12.13 -11.80 -21.26
N GLY A 347 -11.79 -11.97 -19.99
CA GLY A 347 -11.29 -13.24 -19.48
C GLY A 347 -12.40 -14.30 -19.41
N LEU A 348 -12.02 -15.58 -19.34
CA LEU A 348 -12.99 -16.66 -19.25
C LEU A 348 -13.86 -16.58 -18.00
N LEU A 349 -13.30 -16.17 -16.84
CA LEU A 349 -14.06 -15.90 -15.61
C LEU A 349 -15.04 -14.76 -15.81
N ASP A 350 -14.59 -13.69 -16.50
CA ASP A 350 -15.42 -12.55 -16.80
C ASP A 350 -16.58 -12.92 -17.73
N GLU A 351 -16.29 -13.59 -18.87
CA GLU A 351 -17.28 -13.93 -19.88
C GLU A 351 -18.25 -15.04 -19.42
N MET A 352 -17.75 -16.09 -18.73
CA MET A 352 -18.58 -17.26 -18.40
C MET A 352 -19.33 -17.11 -17.08
N LEU A 353 -18.81 -16.32 -16.13
CA LEU A 353 -19.36 -16.22 -14.78
C LEU A 353 -19.86 -14.82 -14.40
N VAL A 354 -19.03 -13.78 -14.56
CA VAL A 354 -19.38 -12.43 -14.09
C VAL A 354 -20.41 -11.79 -15.03
N GLN A 355 -20.12 -11.72 -16.34
CA GLN A 355 -21.03 -11.10 -17.32
C GLN A 355 -22.33 -11.89 -17.50
N THR A 356 -22.31 -13.19 -17.23
CA THR A 356 -23.52 -14.06 -17.18
C THR A 356 -24.23 -14.03 -15.84
N ARG A 357 -23.70 -13.24 -14.86
CA ARG A 357 -24.30 -13.04 -13.53
C ARG A 357 -24.49 -14.33 -12.72
N LYS A 358 -23.67 -15.35 -12.99
CA LYS A 358 -23.69 -16.61 -12.27
C LYS A 358 -23.00 -16.52 -10.90
N VAL A 359 -22.06 -15.58 -10.77
CA VAL A 359 -21.37 -15.23 -9.53
C VAL A 359 -21.44 -13.72 -9.31
N LYS A 360 -21.20 -13.27 -8.09
CA LYS A 360 -21.11 -11.83 -7.77
C LYS A 360 -19.84 -11.23 -8.33
N SER A 361 -18.72 -11.92 -8.13
CA SER A 361 -17.40 -11.56 -8.66
C SER A 361 -16.57 -12.81 -8.88
N ALA A 362 -15.63 -12.75 -9.80
CA ALA A 362 -14.60 -13.77 -9.99
C ALA A 362 -13.33 -13.12 -10.49
N ASN A 363 -12.20 -13.64 -10.07
CA ASN A 363 -10.88 -13.21 -10.51
C ASN A 363 -9.89 -14.38 -10.45
N SER A 364 -8.74 -14.21 -11.05
CA SER A 364 -7.60 -15.08 -10.87
C SER A 364 -6.33 -14.28 -10.63
N TYR A 365 -5.34 -14.91 -10.02
CA TYR A 365 -4.01 -14.35 -9.86
C TYR A 365 -2.95 -15.44 -9.83
N VAL A 366 -1.77 -15.11 -10.33
CA VAL A 366 -0.59 -15.97 -10.32
C VAL A 366 0.46 -15.40 -9.38
N VAL A 367 1.03 -16.25 -8.52
CA VAL A 367 2.16 -15.91 -7.66
C VAL A 367 3.33 -16.80 -8.03
N LEU A 368 4.46 -16.18 -8.37
CA LEU A 368 5.67 -16.85 -8.82
C LEU A 368 6.77 -16.63 -7.79
N TYR A 369 6.96 -17.61 -6.91
CA TYR A 369 8.08 -17.63 -5.96
C TYR A 369 9.35 -18.18 -6.60
N PRO A 370 10.53 -17.96 -5.99
CA PRO A 370 11.80 -18.52 -6.45
C PRO A 370 11.83 -20.04 -6.56
N ASP A 371 11.14 -20.78 -5.70
CA ASP A 371 11.21 -22.26 -5.63
C ASP A 371 9.99 -22.93 -6.25
N HIS A 372 8.81 -22.33 -6.15
CA HIS A 372 7.53 -22.82 -6.68
C HIS A 372 6.64 -21.65 -7.09
N GLY A 373 5.56 -21.93 -7.79
CA GLY A 373 4.51 -20.97 -8.06
C GLY A 373 3.12 -21.51 -7.73
N MET A 374 2.15 -20.62 -7.69
CA MET A 374 0.73 -20.98 -7.60
C MET A 374 -0.13 -20.13 -8.52
N GLN A 375 -1.18 -20.74 -9.06
CA GLN A 375 -2.29 -20.07 -9.71
C GLN A 375 -3.53 -20.24 -8.84
N VAL A 376 -4.22 -19.14 -8.56
CA VAL A 376 -5.46 -19.16 -7.79
C VAL A 376 -6.59 -18.58 -8.62
N LEU A 377 -7.73 -19.24 -8.61
CA LEU A 377 -9.00 -18.72 -9.10
C LEU A 377 -9.91 -18.50 -7.90
N SER A 378 -10.53 -17.35 -7.80
CA SER A 378 -11.42 -16.98 -6.70
C SER A 378 -12.78 -16.52 -7.22
N ALA A 379 -13.86 -16.83 -6.51
CA ALA A 379 -15.19 -16.30 -6.83
C ALA A 379 -16.08 -16.17 -5.60
N GLU A 380 -16.86 -15.09 -5.55
CA GLU A 380 -17.94 -14.89 -4.59
C GLU A 380 -19.28 -15.41 -5.17
N PRO A 381 -20.05 -16.19 -4.40
CA PRO A 381 -21.39 -16.61 -4.83
C PRO A 381 -22.28 -15.39 -5.14
N ARG A 382 -23.16 -15.53 -6.13
CA ARG A 382 -24.26 -14.58 -6.30
C ARG A 382 -25.19 -14.61 -5.07
N VAL A 383 -26.03 -13.63 -4.92
CA VAL A 383 -27.06 -13.61 -3.88
C VAL A 383 -27.94 -14.87 -4.01
N GLY A 384 -28.05 -15.62 -2.92
CA GLY A 384 -28.78 -16.91 -2.87
C GLY A 384 -28.03 -18.11 -3.46
N GLY A 385 -26.81 -17.93 -3.96
CA GLY A 385 -25.93 -19.03 -4.42
C GLY A 385 -25.13 -19.66 -3.29
N THR A 386 -24.64 -20.88 -3.51
CA THR A 386 -23.82 -21.64 -2.55
C THR A 386 -22.34 -21.65 -2.96
N LEU A 387 -21.45 -21.96 -1.99
CA LEU A 387 -20.02 -22.15 -2.26
C LEU A 387 -19.80 -23.38 -3.16
N GLU A 388 -20.56 -24.43 -2.96
CA GLU A 388 -20.48 -25.67 -3.73
C GLU A 388 -20.91 -25.50 -5.20
N GLU A 389 -21.92 -24.65 -5.46
CA GLU A 389 -22.28 -24.24 -6.83
C GLU A 389 -21.19 -23.39 -7.47
N THR A 390 -20.64 -22.45 -6.70
CA THR A 390 -19.55 -21.56 -7.15
C THR A 390 -18.28 -22.36 -7.48
N GLU A 391 -17.92 -23.37 -6.68
CA GLU A 391 -16.84 -24.31 -6.99
C GLU A 391 -17.04 -25.00 -8.34
N LYS A 392 -18.24 -25.54 -8.59
CA LYS A 392 -18.56 -26.19 -9.88
C LYS A 392 -18.42 -25.25 -11.06
N LEU A 393 -18.84 -23.99 -10.87
CA LEU A 393 -18.71 -22.95 -11.88
C LEU A 393 -17.23 -22.63 -12.16
N LEU A 394 -16.40 -22.49 -11.14
CA LEU A 394 -14.95 -22.30 -11.30
C LEU A 394 -14.31 -23.47 -12.05
N PHE A 395 -14.66 -24.72 -11.70
CA PHE A 395 -14.15 -25.89 -12.44
C PHE A 395 -14.60 -25.91 -13.89
N SER A 396 -15.80 -25.41 -14.22
CA SER A 396 -16.24 -25.31 -15.62
C SER A 396 -15.36 -24.38 -16.44
N VAL A 397 -14.86 -23.30 -15.82
CA VAL A 397 -13.91 -22.38 -16.46
C VAL A 397 -12.52 -23.02 -16.61
N VAL A 398 -12.03 -23.72 -15.59
CA VAL A 398 -10.78 -24.48 -15.67
C VAL A 398 -10.83 -25.51 -16.82
N GLU A 399 -11.93 -26.23 -16.97
CA GLU A 399 -12.09 -27.19 -18.06
C GLU A 399 -12.17 -26.53 -19.44
N ALA A 400 -12.85 -25.37 -19.56
CA ALA A 400 -12.86 -24.57 -20.79
C ALA A 400 -11.44 -24.12 -21.18
N LEU A 401 -10.69 -23.62 -20.20
CA LEU A 401 -9.29 -23.21 -20.40
C LEU A 401 -8.42 -24.38 -20.86
N ARG A 402 -8.50 -25.54 -20.18
CA ARG A 402 -7.72 -26.74 -20.49
C ARG A 402 -8.05 -27.32 -21.87
N LYS A 403 -9.30 -27.19 -22.32
CA LYS A 403 -9.75 -27.60 -23.65
C LYS A 403 -9.41 -26.59 -24.74
N GLY A 404 -8.88 -25.44 -24.40
CA GLY A 404 -8.57 -24.37 -25.33
C GLY A 404 -9.81 -23.70 -25.93
N GLN A 405 -10.93 -23.69 -25.18
CA GLN A 405 -12.18 -23.05 -25.58
C GLN A 405 -12.12 -21.52 -25.44
N PHE A 406 -11.12 -20.95 -26.05
CA PHE A 406 -10.92 -19.52 -26.15
C PHE A 406 -10.32 -19.17 -27.50
N ASP A 407 -10.59 -17.95 -27.97
CA ASP A 407 -10.09 -17.44 -29.23
C ASP A 407 -8.57 -17.23 -29.15
N GLU A 408 -7.84 -17.60 -30.18
CA GLU A 408 -6.39 -17.45 -30.23
C GLU A 408 -5.93 -16.00 -30.15
N SER A 409 -6.76 -15.07 -30.63
CA SER A 409 -6.51 -13.62 -30.51
C SER A 409 -6.38 -13.16 -29.04
N LEU A 410 -6.97 -13.91 -28.07
CA LEU A 410 -6.82 -13.60 -26.65
C LEU A 410 -5.40 -13.81 -26.14
N ILE A 411 -4.61 -14.71 -26.75
CA ILE A 411 -3.18 -14.88 -26.38
C ILE A 411 -2.43 -13.59 -26.73
N THR A 412 -2.60 -13.07 -27.94
CA THR A 412 -1.97 -11.83 -28.36
C THR A 412 -2.46 -10.64 -27.54
N ALA A 413 -3.75 -10.56 -27.26
CA ALA A 413 -4.33 -9.51 -26.44
C ALA A 413 -3.80 -9.56 -24.99
N ALA A 414 -3.71 -10.74 -24.39
CA ALA A 414 -3.14 -10.95 -23.07
C ALA A 414 -1.67 -10.49 -22.99
N ILE A 415 -0.86 -10.82 -24.00
CA ILE A 415 0.54 -10.37 -24.06
C ILE A 415 0.63 -8.84 -24.23
N ASN A 416 -0.24 -8.25 -25.05
CA ASN A 416 -0.30 -6.79 -25.21
C ASN A 416 -0.73 -6.09 -23.91
N ASP A 417 -1.64 -6.66 -23.15
CA ASP A 417 -2.05 -6.12 -21.84
C ASP A 417 -0.93 -6.22 -20.80
N LEU A 418 -0.18 -7.32 -20.79
CA LEU A 418 1.01 -7.48 -19.96
C LEU A 418 2.11 -6.48 -20.36
N ASP A 419 2.30 -6.24 -21.66
CA ASP A 419 3.25 -5.23 -22.18
C ASP A 419 2.82 -3.81 -21.76
N PHE A 420 1.55 -3.47 -21.93
CA PHE A 420 0.97 -2.20 -21.45
C PHE A 420 1.22 -2.01 -19.95
N SER A 421 0.90 -3.02 -19.14
CA SER A 421 1.07 -2.98 -17.67
C SER A 421 2.55 -2.81 -17.28
N GLN A 422 3.45 -3.45 -18.03
CA GLN A 422 4.89 -3.29 -17.82
C GLN A 422 5.34 -1.87 -18.14
N GLN A 423 4.94 -1.29 -19.27
CA GLN A 423 5.28 0.08 -19.65
C GLN A 423 4.72 1.09 -18.62
N GLU A 424 3.47 0.95 -18.21
CA GLU A 424 2.85 1.80 -17.19
C GLU A 424 3.60 1.70 -15.84
N SER A 425 3.94 0.49 -15.38
CA SER A 425 4.68 0.29 -14.14
C SER A 425 6.10 0.87 -14.21
N TRP A 426 6.71 0.87 -15.40
CA TRP A 426 8.06 1.40 -15.61
C TRP A 426 8.17 2.92 -15.45
N ARG A 427 7.04 3.63 -15.40
CA ARG A 427 6.98 5.05 -15.03
C ARG A 427 7.35 5.30 -13.56
N SER A 428 7.19 4.31 -12.67
CA SER A 428 7.41 4.41 -11.23
C SER A 428 8.78 3.89 -10.80
N ASN A 429 9.58 4.69 -10.10
CA ASN A 429 10.86 4.28 -9.53
C ASN A 429 10.70 3.07 -8.57
N ARG A 430 9.66 3.08 -7.74
CA ARG A 430 9.34 1.98 -6.82
C ARG A 430 9.02 0.69 -7.58
N ALA A 431 8.21 0.76 -8.63
CA ALA A 431 7.85 -0.43 -9.40
C ALA A 431 9.05 -1.00 -10.19
N ARG A 432 9.93 -0.12 -10.72
CA ARG A 432 11.22 -0.53 -11.30
C ARG A 432 12.05 -1.32 -10.29
N ALA A 433 12.26 -0.75 -9.09
CA ALA A 433 13.04 -1.41 -8.03
C ALA A 433 12.42 -2.75 -7.62
N GLN A 434 11.10 -2.83 -7.50
CA GLN A 434 10.38 -4.04 -7.12
C GLN A 434 10.51 -5.14 -8.18
N ARG A 435 10.45 -4.79 -9.46
CA ARG A 435 10.69 -5.73 -10.56
C ARG A 435 12.13 -6.26 -10.53
N LEU A 436 13.11 -5.39 -10.34
CA LEU A 436 14.52 -5.76 -10.26
C LEU A 436 14.82 -6.64 -9.04
N LEU A 437 14.17 -6.36 -7.89
CA LEU A 437 14.23 -7.23 -6.71
C LEU A 437 13.71 -8.64 -7.02
N THR A 438 12.60 -8.74 -7.75
CA THR A 438 12.02 -10.05 -8.12
C THR A 438 13.02 -10.88 -8.95
N LEU A 439 13.71 -10.25 -9.91
CA LEU A 439 14.72 -10.92 -10.71
C LEU A 439 15.92 -11.38 -9.84
N PHE A 440 16.38 -10.52 -8.95
CA PHE A 440 17.46 -10.85 -8.03
C PHE A 440 17.07 -11.98 -7.07
N ALA A 441 15.91 -11.91 -6.45
CA ALA A 441 15.43 -12.91 -5.49
C ALA A 441 15.29 -14.31 -6.11
N ALA A 442 14.72 -14.37 -7.30
CA ALA A 442 14.51 -15.62 -8.03
C ALA A 442 15.77 -16.09 -8.79
N GLN A 443 16.84 -15.29 -8.76
CA GLN A 443 18.08 -15.56 -9.50
C GLN A 443 17.84 -15.75 -11.02
N ILE A 444 16.91 -14.96 -11.56
CA ILE A 444 16.62 -14.96 -13.01
C ILE A 444 17.74 -14.18 -13.73
N PRO A 445 18.33 -14.72 -14.80
CA PRO A 445 19.28 -13.97 -15.60
C PRO A 445 18.66 -12.65 -16.08
N TRP A 446 19.37 -11.53 -15.90
CA TRP A 446 18.85 -10.19 -16.17
C TRP A 446 18.29 -10.04 -17.58
N LYS A 447 19.02 -10.53 -18.59
CA LYS A 447 18.58 -10.53 -19.98
C LYS A 447 17.23 -11.25 -20.17
N GLU A 448 17.08 -12.41 -19.56
CA GLU A 448 15.87 -13.23 -19.67
C GLU A 448 14.70 -12.53 -18.96
N GLY A 449 14.91 -12.08 -17.72
CA GLY A 449 13.88 -11.43 -16.92
C GLY A 449 13.40 -10.08 -17.46
N LEU A 450 14.25 -9.32 -18.15
CA LEU A 450 13.87 -8.04 -18.77
C LEU A 450 13.29 -8.20 -20.17
N SER A 451 13.45 -9.36 -20.83
CA SER A 451 12.89 -9.67 -22.16
C SER A 451 11.68 -10.60 -22.12
N GLU A 452 10.98 -10.75 -20.98
CA GLU A 452 9.86 -11.68 -20.82
C GLU A 452 8.74 -11.47 -21.84
N ILE A 453 8.39 -10.23 -22.19
CA ILE A 453 7.35 -9.95 -23.19
C ILE A 453 7.76 -10.48 -24.58
N ALA A 454 9.02 -10.32 -24.96
CA ALA A 454 9.51 -10.88 -26.21
C ALA A 454 9.48 -12.42 -26.22
N GLN A 455 9.80 -13.04 -25.09
CA GLN A 455 9.71 -14.50 -24.93
C GLN A 455 8.25 -14.96 -24.97
N MET A 456 7.31 -14.25 -24.30
CA MET A 456 5.87 -14.57 -24.34
C MET A 456 5.32 -14.57 -25.76
N ARG A 457 5.77 -13.65 -26.64
CA ARG A 457 5.37 -13.58 -28.06
C ARG A 457 5.79 -14.80 -28.88
N THR A 458 6.70 -15.63 -28.36
CA THR A 458 7.10 -16.91 -29.02
C THR A 458 6.29 -18.11 -28.55
N ILE A 459 5.43 -17.94 -27.54
CA ILE A 459 4.62 -19.03 -26.99
C ILE A 459 3.44 -19.34 -27.94
N THR A 460 3.37 -20.57 -28.36
CA THR A 460 2.29 -21.05 -29.22
C THR A 460 1.08 -21.50 -28.39
N LYS A 461 -0.10 -21.50 -29.02
CA LYS A 461 -1.32 -22.07 -28.38
C LYS A 461 -1.14 -23.55 -28.00
N ALA A 462 -0.44 -24.32 -28.82
CA ALA A 462 -0.17 -25.74 -28.54
C ALA A 462 0.66 -25.95 -27.27
N GLU A 463 1.74 -25.16 -27.10
CA GLU A 463 2.57 -25.17 -25.88
C GLU A 463 1.75 -24.76 -24.65
N LEU A 464 0.96 -23.69 -24.77
CA LEU A 464 0.09 -23.22 -23.69
C LEU A 464 -0.94 -24.31 -23.28
N LEU A 465 -1.56 -24.98 -24.24
CA LEU A 465 -2.50 -26.07 -23.95
C LEU A 465 -1.83 -27.28 -23.29
N ALA A 466 -0.61 -27.62 -23.68
CA ALA A 466 0.16 -28.69 -23.03
C ALA A 466 0.48 -28.34 -21.57
N PHE A 467 0.89 -27.08 -21.31
CA PHE A 467 1.08 -26.54 -19.96
C PHE A 467 -0.21 -26.60 -19.12
N LEU A 468 -1.33 -26.12 -19.66
CA LEU A 468 -2.62 -26.08 -18.96
C LEU A 468 -3.12 -27.48 -18.60
N LYS A 469 -3.01 -28.45 -19.51
CA LYS A 469 -3.36 -29.84 -19.25
C LYS A 469 -2.54 -30.45 -18.13
N LYS A 470 -1.26 -30.10 -18.05
CA LYS A 470 -0.31 -30.66 -17.06
C LYS A 470 -0.53 -30.08 -15.66
N TYR A 471 -0.73 -28.75 -15.53
CA TYR A 471 -0.68 -28.07 -14.24
C TYR A 471 -2.05 -27.70 -13.68
N TYR A 472 -3.09 -27.50 -14.50
CA TYR A 472 -4.44 -27.12 -14.06
C TYR A 472 -5.38 -28.34 -13.93
N ASP A 473 -4.88 -29.42 -13.33
CA ASP A 473 -5.65 -30.66 -13.17
C ASP A 473 -6.60 -30.56 -11.96
N PRO A 474 -7.95 -30.60 -12.15
CA PRO A 474 -8.93 -30.56 -11.07
C PRO A 474 -8.75 -31.64 -10.00
N LYS A 475 -8.05 -32.73 -10.33
CA LYS A 475 -7.73 -33.79 -9.36
C LYS A 475 -6.52 -33.49 -8.48
N ARG A 476 -5.83 -32.38 -8.71
CA ARG A 476 -4.55 -32.03 -8.09
C ARG A 476 -4.50 -30.57 -7.67
N CYS A 477 -5.52 -30.12 -6.92
CA CYS A 477 -5.68 -28.74 -6.49
C CYS A 477 -6.01 -28.65 -5.01
N VAL A 478 -5.93 -27.46 -4.46
CA VAL A 478 -6.49 -27.10 -3.15
C VAL A 478 -7.77 -26.30 -3.39
N ILE A 479 -8.82 -26.64 -2.67
CA ILE A 479 -10.11 -25.94 -2.68
C ILE A 479 -10.28 -25.31 -1.30
N ALA A 480 -10.34 -23.99 -1.24
CA ALA A 480 -10.43 -23.24 -0.02
C ALA A 480 -11.79 -22.52 0.08
N TYR A 481 -12.51 -22.75 1.16
CA TYR A 481 -13.80 -22.13 1.43
C TYR A 481 -13.70 -21.10 2.52
N LYS A 482 -14.01 -19.84 2.20
CA LYS A 482 -14.36 -18.85 3.19
C LYS A 482 -15.86 -18.93 3.45
N ARG A 483 -16.23 -19.43 4.62
CA ARG A 483 -17.64 -19.50 5.04
C ARG A 483 -18.01 -18.27 5.86
N GLN A 484 -19.19 -17.72 5.60
CA GLN A 484 -19.74 -16.67 6.44
C GLN A 484 -20.40 -17.28 7.68
N GLY A 485 -20.06 -16.78 8.86
CA GLY A 485 -20.57 -17.28 10.13
C GLY A 485 -19.91 -16.59 11.33
N GLU A 486 -20.31 -16.98 12.52
CA GLU A 486 -19.63 -16.55 13.74
C GLU A 486 -18.24 -17.17 13.80
N ARG A 487 -17.29 -16.33 14.17
CA ARG A 487 -15.92 -16.78 14.28
C ARG A 487 -15.72 -17.53 15.59
N PRO A 488 -14.99 -18.66 15.59
CA PRO A 488 -14.58 -19.31 16.84
C PRO A 488 -13.84 -18.33 17.76
N THR A 489 -13.88 -18.59 19.07
CA THR A 489 -13.17 -17.76 20.05
C THR A 489 -11.71 -17.62 19.68
N LEU A 490 -11.29 -16.38 19.45
CA LEU A 490 -9.92 -16.07 19.03
C LEU A 490 -8.96 -16.27 20.20
N PRO A 491 -7.82 -16.95 20.00
CA PRO A 491 -6.85 -17.15 21.05
C PRO A 491 -6.23 -15.80 21.46
N LYS A 492 -6.22 -15.53 22.77
CA LYS A 492 -5.42 -14.43 23.32
C LYS A 492 -3.98 -14.92 23.50
N VAL A 493 -3.01 -14.11 23.11
CA VAL A 493 -1.60 -14.37 23.42
C VAL A 493 -1.32 -13.83 24.84
N PRO A 494 -1.34 -14.68 25.89
CA PRO A 494 -1.05 -14.19 27.24
C PRO A 494 0.44 -13.90 27.38
N LYS A 495 0.76 -12.75 27.95
CA LYS A 495 2.13 -12.35 28.29
C LYS A 495 2.14 -11.60 29.62
N PRO A 496 3.24 -11.63 30.37
CA PRO A 496 3.39 -10.76 31.52
C PRO A 496 3.46 -9.29 31.08
N PRO A 497 2.97 -8.33 31.89
CA PRO A 497 3.14 -6.92 31.60
C PRO A 497 4.63 -6.52 31.62
N ILE A 498 5.01 -5.56 30.78
CA ILE A 498 6.34 -4.93 30.81
C ILE A 498 6.26 -3.53 31.44
N THR A 499 7.36 -3.11 32.04
CA THR A 499 7.49 -1.74 32.58
C THR A 499 7.77 -0.77 31.42
N PRO A 500 7.03 0.36 31.29
CA PRO A 500 7.33 1.39 30.32
C PRO A 500 8.76 1.89 30.43
N LEU A 501 9.46 2.04 29.31
CA LEU A 501 10.85 2.45 29.28
C LEU A 501 11.00 3.97 29.41
N SER A 502 11.96 4.40 30.25
CA SER A 502 12.49 5.76 30.19
C SER A 502 13.61 5.81 29.16
N ILE A 503 13.37 6.47 28.03
CA ILE A 503 14.28 6.51 26.88
C ILE A 503 14.78 7.93 26.58
N ASN A 504 16.01 8.02 26.02
CA ASN A 504 16.70 9.28 25.74
C ASN A 504 16.28 9.86 24.38
N ARG A 505 15.22 10.66 24.35
CA ARG A 505 14.70 11.24 23.09
C ARG A 505 15.36 12.53 22.68
N GLU A 506 15.74 13.34 23.67
CA GLU A 506 16.35 14.66 23.44
C GLU A 506 17.81 14.55 23.03
N ASN A 507 18.43 13.40 23.29
CA ASN A 507 19.82 13.16 22.98
C ASN A 507 20.06 12.72 21.53
N THR A 508 21.28 12.92 21.09
CA THR A 508 21.75 12.50 19.75
C THR A 508 23.15 11.92 19.89
N SER A 509 23.40 10.78 19.25
CA SER A 509 24.74 10.20 19.23
C SER A 509 25.71 11.06 18.40
N PRO A 510 27.03 10.94 18.62
CA PRO A 510 28.01 11.67 17.84
C PRO A 510 27.91 11.41 16.33
N TYR A 511 27.63 10.18 15.93
CA TYR A 511 27.43 9.80 14.54
C TYR A 511 26.22 10.50 13.92
N ALA A 512 25.07 10.44 14.60
CA ALA A 512 23.86 11.08 14.11
C ALA A 512 23.97 12.61 14.11
N SER A 513 24.64 13.21 15.09
CA SER A 513 24.89 14.67 15.11
C SER A 513 25.68 15.13 13.88
N GLN A 514 26.79 14.45 13.57
CA GLN A 514 27.59 14.75 12.38
C GLN A 514 26.78 14.52 11.10
N PHE A 515 26.02 13.43 11.02
CA PHE A 515 25.19 13.13 9.84
C PHE A 515 24.12 14.20 9.60
N LEU A 516 23.44 14.61 10.66
CA LEU A 516 22.40 15.64 10.59
C LEU A 516 22.96 17.01 10.18
N GLU A 517 24.15 17.38 10.65
CA GLU A 517 24.85 18.59 10.24
C GLU A 517 25.20 18.58 8.75
N GLU A 518 25.78 17.47 8.25
CA GLU A 518 26.11 17.30 6.84
C GLU A 518 24.85 17.33 5.94
N ALA A 519 23.79 16.67 6.34
CA ALA A 519 22.51 16.68 5.63
C ALA A 519 21.91 18.11 5.54
N GLN A 520 22.06 18.89 6.61
CA GLN A 520 21.57 20.29 6.64
C GLN A 520 22.35 21.23 5.71
N ASN A 521 23.64 20.95 5.49
CA ASN A 521 24.50 21.80 4.65
C ASN A 521 24.31 21.51 3.15
N THR A 522 23.56 20.47 2.76
CA THR A 522 23.25 20.14 1.37
C THR A 522 21.98 20.88 0.93
N PRO A 523 22.06 21.87 0.04
CA PRO A 523 20.88 22.64 -0.35
C PRO A 523 19.89 21.75 -1.14
N PRO A 524 18.57 21.88 -0.87
CA PRO A 524 17.58 21.18 -1.64
C PRO A 524 17.53 21.69 -3.09
N PRO A 525 17.12 20.86 -4.05
CA PRO A 525 16.91 21.30 -5.40
C PRO A 525 15.83 22.39 -5.45
N LYS A 526 15.90 23.24 -6.47
CA LYS A 526 14.89 24.28 -6.68
C LYS A 526 13.52 23.62 -6.88
N PRO A 527 12.49 23.99 -6.10
CA PRO A 527 11.16 23.46 -6.27
C PRO A 527 10.56 23.89 -7.62
N THR A 528 9.75 23.02 -8.18
CA THR A 528 8.97 23.32 -9.39
C THR A 528 7.52 22.99 -9.10
N PHE A 529 6.67 24.00 -9.17
CA PHE A 529 5.23 23.84 -8.98
C PHE A 529 4.49 24.10 -10.29
N GLY A 530 3.39 23.40 -10.52
CA GLY A 530 2.59 23.57 -11.71
C GLY A 530 1.91 24.94 -11.76
N ASP A 531 2.09 25.64 -12.87
CA ASP A 531 1.24 26.76 -13.26
C ASP A 531 0.20 26.25 -14.28
N TYR A 532 -1.03 26.09 -13.81
CA TYR A 532 -2.10 25.50 -14.62
C TYR A 532 -2.60 26.41 -15.75
N MET A 533 -2.16 27.67 -15.77
CA MET A 533 -2.43 28.53 -16.94
C MET A 533 -1.53 28.15 -18.12
N GLN A 534 -0.36 27.58 -17.86
CA GLN A 534 0.65 27.20 -18.87
C GLN A 534 0.80 25.68 -19.04
N ALA A 535 0.32 24.87 -18.07
CA ALA A 535 0.52 23.43 -18.05
C ALA A 535 -0.21 22.68 -19.18
N PHE A 536 -1.19 23.30 -19.85
CA PHE A 536 -2.04 22.66 -20.81
C PHE A 536 -2.02 23.33 -22.18
N GLU A 537 -1.91 22.54 -23.24
CA GLU A 537 -2.43 22.93 -24.55
C GLU A 537 -3.95 22.96 -24.46
N ARG A 538 -4.55 24.10 -24.78
CA ARG A 538 -6.01 24.29 -24.70
C ARG A 538 -6.62 24.29 -26.09
N ALA A 539 -7.65 23.49 -26.27
CA ALA A 539 -8.44 23.44 -27.49
C ALA A 539 -9.93 23.34 -27.15
N MET A 540 -10.77 23.52 -28.14
CA MET A 540 -12.21 23.33 -27.99
C MET A 540 -12.68 22.30 -29.01
N VAL A 541 -13.49 21.35 -28.60
CA VAL A 541 -14.13 20.35 -29.45
C VAL A 541 -15.54 20.87 -29.85
N LYS A 542 -15.80 20.97 -31.13
CA LYS A 542 -17.04 21.53 -31.71
C LYS A 542 -17.42 22.90 -31.13
N GLY A 543 -16.42 23.72 -30.73
CA GLY A 543 -16.64 25.03 -30.14
C GLY A 543 -17.40 25.04 -28.80
N ARG A 544 -17.46 23.92 -28.06
CA ARG A 544 -18.30 23.77 -26.86
C ARG A 544 -17.67 23.06 -25.68
N VAL A 545 -16.83 22.07 -25.93
CA VAL A 545 -16.17 21.27 -24.86
C VAL A 545 -14.73 21.68 -24.78
N ASN A 546 -14.30 22.13 -23.60
CA ASN A 546 -12.91 22.43 -23.36
C ASN A 546 -12.08 21.14 -23.35
N LEU A 547 -10.97 21.14 -24.06
CA LEU A 547 -9.94 20.12 -24.04
C LEU A 547 -8.66 20.71 -23.44
N TYR A 548 -8.17 20.06 -22.39
CA TYR A 548 -6.89 20.33 -21.74
C TYR A 548 -5.93 19.19 -22.06
N ALA A 549 -4.89 19.44 -22.83
CA ALA A 549 -3.98 18.40 -23.27
C ALA A 549 -2.56 18.59 -22.71
N ILE A 550 -1.94 17.50 -22.30
CA ILE A 550 -0.52 17.40 -21.99
C ILE A 550 0.10 16.52 -23.07
N ARG A 551 1.09 17.08 -23.78
CA ARG A 551 1.84 16.31 -24.76
C ARG A 551 2.91 15.50 -24.06
N ASN A 552 2.74 14.19 -24.06
CA ASN A 552 3.65 13.23 -23.44
C ASN A 552 4.32 12.38 -24.52
N THR A 553 5.64 12.44 -24.64
CA THR A 553 6.45 11.69 -25.60
C THR A 553 7.28 10.59 -24.94
N ASP A 554 7.09 10.32 -23.63
CA ASP A 554 7.85 9.34 -22.88
C ASP A 554 7.51 7.90 -23.30
N ASP A 555 6.27 7.71 -23.77
CA ASP A 555 5.76 6.42 -24.25
C ASP A 555 4.69 6.60 -25.35
N SER A 556 4.09 5.50 -25.80
CA SER A 556 3.04 5.50 -26.81
C SER A 556 1.62 5.33 -26.24
N LEU A 557 1.45 5.59 -24.95
CA LEU A 557 0.18 5.46 -24.28
C LEU A 557 -0.61 6.77 -24.34
N PHE A 558 -1.94 6.66 -24.27
CA PHE A 558 -2.80 7.81 -24.04
C PHE A 558 -3.70 7.59 -22.83
N THR A 559 -4.07 8.69 -22.20
CA THR A 559 -5.18 8.80 -21.25
C THR A 559 -6.14 9.87 -21.74
N LEU A 560 -7.42 9.54 -21.89
CA LEU A 560 -8.50 10.50 -22.13
C LEU A 560 -9.49 10.45 -20.97
N ILE A 561 -9.81 11.61 -20.41
CA ILE A 561 -10.74 11.73 -19.28
C ILE A 561 -11.91 12.61 -19.68
N TRP A 562 -13.14 12.09 -19.55
CA TRP A 562 -14.36 12.88 -19.52
C TRP A 562 -14.62 13.31 -18.10
N TYR A 563 -14.47 14.57 -17.80
CA TYR A 563 -14.64 15.12 -16.45
C TYR A 563 -15.98 15.84 -16.33
N LEU A 564 -16.78 15.41 -15.36
CA LEU A 564 -18.05 16.05 -14.99
C LEU A 564 -17.88 16.73 -13.64
N PRO A 565 -18.12 18.03 -13.51
CA PRO A 565 -18.09 18.75 -12.22
C PRO A 565 -19.35 18.46 -11.39
N GLN A 566 -19.72 17.20 -11.31
CA GLN A 566 -20.83 16.66 -10.53
C GLN A 566 -20.42 15.33 -9.92
N GLY A 567 -20.65 15.17 -8.62
CA GLY A 567 -20.34 13.96 -7.87
C GLY A 567 -21.57 13.44 -7.10
N SER A 568 -21.34 12.52 -6.17
CA SER A 568 -22.40 11.88 -5.40
C SER A 568 -23.22 12.86 -4.53
N TRP A 569 -22.70 14.05 -4.21
CA TRP A 569 -23.43 15.08 -3.49
C TRP A 569 -24.43 15.84 -4.39
N HIS A 570 -24.23 15.79 -5.71
CA HIS A 570 -25.17 16.39 -6.66
C HIS A 570 -26.30 15.40 -7.03
N GLU A 571 -25.93 14.14 -7.22
CA GLU A 571 -26.87 13.08 -7.59
C GLU A 571 -26.49 11.77 -6.87
N LYS A 572 -27.30 11.39 -5.88
CA LYS A 572 -27.07 10.19 -5.04
C LYS A 572 -27.06 8.87 -5.80
N TRP A 573 -27.61 8.85 -7.02
CA TRP A 573 -27.59 7.70 -7.90
C TRP A 573 -26.31 7.54 -8.69
N LEU A 574 -25.46 8.55 -8.77
CA LEU A 574 -24.31 8.60 -9.67
C LEU A 574 -23.35 7.39 -9.54
N PRO A 575 -23.02 6.90 -8.31
CA PRO A 575 -22.23 5.68 -8.18
C PRO A 575 -22.88 4.45 -8.81
N LEU A 576 -24.22 4.34 -8.73
CA LEU A 576 -24.98 3.23 -9.32
C LEU A 576 -25.15 3.39 -10.83
N LEU A 577 -25.26 4.62 -11.35
CA LEU A 577 -25.30 4.89 -12.79
C LEU A 577 -23.99 4.45 -13.45
N PHE A 578 -22.86 4.73 -12.84
CA PHE A 578 -21.55 4.32 -13.35
C PHE A 578 -21.33 2.81 -13.18
N SER A 579 -21.82 2.23 -12.08
CA SER A 579 -21.84 0.76 -11.94
C SER A 579 -22.70 0.10 -13.02
N TYR A 580 -23.81 0.74 -13.44
CA TYR A 580 -24.66 0.25 -14.51
C TYR A 580 -23.95 0.31 -15.86
N LEU A 581 -23.27 1.41 -16.19
CA LEU A 581 -22.46 1.54 -17.40
C LEU A 581 -21.38 0.45 -17.53
N ASP A 582 -20.80 0.01 -16.42
CA ASP A 582 -19.82 -1.09 -16.41
C ASP A 582 -20.46 -2.48 -16.69
N GLN A 583 -21.76 -2.61 -16.52
CA GLN A 583 -22.50 -3.86 -16.64
C GLN A 583 -23.37 -3.98 -17.91
N VAL A 584 -23.29 -3.00 -18.82
CA VAL A 584 -24.03 -3.00 -20.09
C VAL A 584 -23.14 -2.63 -21.27
N GLY A 585 -23.54 -3.01 -22.47
CA GLY A 585 -22.93 -2.51 -23.70
C GLY A 585 -23.71 -1.30 -24.27
N PRO A 586 -23.21 -0.67 -25.35
CA PRO A 586 -23.99 0.26 -26.14
C PRO A 586 -25.24 -0.41 -26.69
N GLN A 587 -26.26 0.40 -27.02
CA GLN A 587 -27.48 -0.11 -27.65
C GLN A 587 -27.15 -0.91 -28.92
N GLY A 588 -27.73 -2.10 -29.05
CA GLY A 588 -27.47 -3.01 -30.17
C GLY A 588 -26.20 -3.86 -30.06
N GLN A 589 -25.41 -3.68 -29.03
CA GLN A 589 -24.19 -4.48 -28.77
C GLN A 589 -24.23 -5.10 -27.37
N SER A 590 -23.93 -6.41 -27.27
CA SER A 590 -23.85 -7.06 -25.97
C SER A 590 -22.64 -6.56 -25.15
N LEU A 591 -22.75 -6.61 -23.82
CA LEU A 591 -21.64 -6.34 -22.89
C LEU A 591 -20.37 -7.12 -23.26
N LYS A 592 -20.53 -8.42 -23.56
CA LYS A 592 -19.43 -9.30 -23.97
C LYS A 592 -18.72 -8.78 -25.23
N ALA A 593 -19.46 -8.41 -26.28
CA ALA A 593 -18.89 -7.91 -27.52
C ALA A 593 -18.19 -6.56 -27.32
N PHE A 594 -18.78 -5.68 -26.51
CA PHE A 594 -18.19 -4.38 -26.16
C PHE A 594 -16.87 -4.55 -25.39
N LYS A 595 -16.87 -5.31 -24.29
CA LYS A 595 -15.67 -5.52 -23.46
C LYS A 595 -14.57 -6.24 -24.24
N ARG A 596 -14.91 -7.26 -25.03
CA ARG A 596 -13.94 -7.95 -25.89
C ARG A 596 -13.28 -7.00 -26.90
N ARG A 597 -14.05 -6.09 -27.51
CA ARG A 597 -13.50 -5.12 -28.46
C ARG A 597 -12.55 -4.14 -27.77
N LEU A 598 -12.88 -3.66 -26.56
CA LEU A 598 -11.96 -2.83 -25.75
C LEU A 598 -10.64 -3.56 -25.48
N PHE A 599 -10.72 -4.81 -25.05
CA PHE A 599 -9.53 -5.61 -24.75
C PHE A 599 -8.64 -5.84 -25.99
N LEU A 600 -9.24 -6.14 -27.13
CA LEU A 600 -8.50 -6.31 -28.39
C LEU A 600 -7.84 -5.01 -28.87
N LEU A 601 -8.41 -3.85 -28.53
CA LEU A 601 -7.82 -2.54 -28.79
C LEU A 601 -6.70 -2.19 -27.77
N GLY A 602 -6.46 -3.02 -26.75
CA GLY A 602 -5.54 -2.70 -25.67
C GLY A 602 -5.99 -1.46 -24.90
N ALA A 603 -7.31 -1.31 -24.72
CA ALA A 603 -7.91 -0.16 -24.07
C ALA A 603 -8.55 -0.55 -22.73
N ARG A 604 -8.39 0.29 -21.73
CA ARG A 604 -8.96 0.14 -20.38
C ARG A 604 -9.91 1.29 -20.09
N LEU A 605 -11.11 0.97 -19.63
CA LEU A 605 -12.15 1.92 -19.25
C LEU A 605 -12.42 1.83 -17.76
N SER A 606 -12.48 2.97 -17.08
CA SER A 606 -12.87 3.03 -15.69
C SER A 606 -13.78 4.22 -15.40
N PHE A 607 -14.64 4.04 -14.39
CA PHE A 607 -15.63 5.01 -13.94
C PHE A 607 -15.35 5.41 -12.50
N ASN A 608 -15.29 6.71 -12.23
CA ASN A 608 -14.90 7.23 -10.93
C ASN A 608 -15.91 8.29 -10.47
N VAL A 609 -16.35 8.17 -9.21
CA VAL A 609 -17.27 9.12 -8.56
C VAL A 609 -16.69 9.54 -7.23
N SER A 610 -16.55 10.84 -7.03
CA SER A 610 -16.25 11.46 -5.74
C SER A 610 -17.46 12.25 -5.22
N GLU A 611 -17.27 13.00 -4.15
CA GLU A 611 -18.34 13.81 -3.57
C GLU A 611 -18.82 14.92 -4.53
N LEU A 612 -17.89 15.63 -5.19
CA LEU A 612 -18.17 16.83 -5.99
C LEU A 612 -17.96 16.67 -7.48
N GLU A 613 -17.32 15.60 -7.91
CA GLU A 613 -16.95 15.37 -9.30
C GLU A 613 -17.02 13.90 -9.65
N SER A 614 -17.17 13.61 -10.94
CA SER A 614 -17.03 12.27 -11.47
C SER A 614 -16.31 12.33 -12.81
N TYR A 615 -15.67 11.22 -13.18
CA TYR A 615 -14.94 11.17 -14.44
C TYR A 615 -14.84 9.74 -14.98
N VAL A 616 -14.84 9.67 -16.30
CA VAL A 616 -14.63 8.44 -17.07
C VAL A 616 -13.22 8.48 -17.64
N VAL A 617 -12.43 7.45 -17.40
CA VAL A 617 -11.04 7.35 -17.86
C VAL A 617 -10.92 6.25 -18.91
N LEU A 618 -10.41 6.61 -20.07
CA LEU A 618 -10.03 5.68 -21.13
C LEU A 618 -8.51 5.75 -21.32
N LYS A 619 -7.83 4.64 -21.08
CA LYS A 619 -6.39 4.49 -21.33
C LYS A 619 -6.16 3.50 -22.46
N GLY A 620 -5.07 3.65 -23.18
CA GLY A 620 -4.74 2.69 -24.23
C GLY A 620 -3.52 3.09 -25.08
N LEU A 621 -3.30 2.30 -26.12
CA LEU A 621 -2.26 2.58 -27.11
C LEU A 621 -2.72 3.68 -28.07
N GLN A 622 -1.90 4.72 -28.28
CA GLN A 622 -2.24 5.88 -29.13
C GLN A 622 -2.72 5.48 -30.52
N ARG A 623 -2.14 4.46 -31.14
CA ARG A 623 -2.55 3.96 -32.45
C ARG A 623 -4.01 3.50 -32.53
N ASN A 624 -4.60 3.16 -31.40
CA ASN A 624 -5.99 2.68 -31.26
C ASN A 624 -6.92 3.75 -30.65
N PHE A 625 -6.47 5.00 -30.52
CA PHE A 625 -7.20 6.09 -29.87
C PHE A 625 -8.61 6.27 -30.46
N LEU A 626 -8.69 6.50 -31.77
CA LEU A 626 -9.97 6.77 -32.44
C LEU A 626 -11.00 5.64 -32.26
N PRO A 627 -10.71 4.37 -32.58
CA PRO A 627 -11.70 3.29 -32.40
C PRO A 627 -12.06 3.04 -30.94
N ALA A 628 -11.15 3.29 -30.00
CA ALA A 628 -11.45 3.17 -28.57
C ALA A 628 -12.40 4.28 -28.09
N VAL A 629 -12.17 5.54 -28.52
CA VAL A 629 -13.06 6.67 -28.19
C VAL A 629 -14.44 6.47 -28.77
N GLN A 630 -14.56 6.06 -30.06
CA GLN A 630 -15.85 5.78 -30.70
C GLN A 630 -16.66 4.74 -29.92
N LEU A 631 -16.00 3.69 -29.47
CA LEU A 631 -16.63 2.61 -28.70
C LEU A 631 -17.16 3.11 -27.35
N VAL A 632 -16.37 3.91 -26.63
CA VAL A 632 -16.74 4.46 -25.32
C VAL A 632 -17.84 5.53 -25.47
N ASP A 633 -17.70 6.44 -26.42
CA ASP A 633 -18.72 7.48 -26.66
C ASP A 633 -20.10 6.86 -26.95
N SER A 634 -20.14 5.77 -27.73
CA SER A 634 -21.37 5.02 -28.00
C SER A 634 -22.00 4.47 -26.69
N LEU A 635 -21.21 3.99 -25.72
CA LEU A 635 -21.70 3.54 -24.43
C LEU A 635 -22.24 4.70 -23.60
N LEU A 636 -21.49 5.79 -23.50
CA LEU A 636 -21.84 6.92 -22.64
C LEU A 636 -23.16 7.58 -23.03
N HIS A 637 -23.44 7.69 -24.35
CA HIS A 637 -24.62 8.35 -24.86
C HIS A 637 -25.78 7.42 -25.19
N GLY A 638 -25.52 6.15 -25.44
CA GLY A 638 -26.53 5.17 -25.81
C GLY A 638 -26.35 3.81 -25.11
N PRO A 639 -26.32 3.75 -23.76
CA PRO A 639 -26.24 2.47 -23.07
C PRO A 639 -27.51 1.64 -23.29
N ALA A 640 -27.37 0.32 -23.37
CA ALA A 640 -28.49 -0.60 -23.49
C ALA A 640 -29.36 -0.59 -22.23
N VAL A 641 -30.68 -0.76 -22.38
CA VAL A 641 -31.60 -1.01 -21.28
C VAL A 641 -31.56 -2.51 -20.97
N ASP A 642 -31.08 -2.90 -19.81
CA ASP A 642 -30.94 -4.29 -19.37
C ASP A 642 -31.44 -4.45 -17.92
N GLU A 643 -32.67 -4.96 -17.75
CA GLU A 643 -33.29 -5.16 -16.45
C GLU A 643 -32.56 -6.23 -15.61
N GLU A 644 -31.97 -7.23 -16.23
CA GLU A 644 -31.20 -8.24 -15.50
C GLU A 644 -29.88 -7.68 -14.99
N ALA A 645 -29.25 -6.74 -15.70
CA ALA A 645 -28.10 -5.99 -15.20
C ALA A 645 -28.48 -5.15 -13.97
N TRP A 646 -29.58 -4.42 -14.07
CA TRP A 646 -30.07 -3.62 -12.95
C TRP A 646 -30.44 -4.48 -11.72
N LYS A 647 -31.14 -5.57 -11.91
CA LYS A 647 -31.48 -6.51 -10.86
C LYS A 647 -30.22 -7.07 -10.16
N PHE A 648 -29.22 -7.43 -10.91
CA PHE A 648 -27.93 -7.91 -10.39
C PHE A 648 -27.22 -6.82 -9.58
N ILE A 649 -27.12 -5.60 -10.08
CA ILE A 649 -26.51 -4.46 -9.37
C ILE A 649 -27.25 -4.17 -8.06
N ARG A 650 -28.56 -4.11 -8.13
CA ARG A 650 -29.43 -3.86 -6.97
C ARG A 650 -29.22 -4.91 -5.87
N GLN A 651 -29.26 -6.19 -6.22
CA GLN A 651 -29.05 -7.28 -5.28
C GLN A 651 -27.66 -7.21 -4.64
N ASN A 652 -26.62 -6.97 -5.45
CA ASN A 652 -25.25 -6.83 -4.96
C ASN A 652 -25.10 -5.57 -4.07
N THR A 653 -25.75 -4.47 -4.40
CA THR A 653 -25.74 -3.25 -3.58
C THR A 653 -26.31 -3.52 -2.20
N LEU A 654 -27.46 -4.16 -2.11
CA LEU A 654 -28.09 -4.51 -0.83
C LEU A 654 -27.22 -5.49 -0.03
N LYS A 655 -26.66 -6.51 -0.68
CA LYS A 655 -25.72 -7.43 -0.04
C LYS A 655 -24.45 -6.71 0.46
N ASN A 656 -23.84 -5.85 -0.36
CA ASN A 656 -22.66 -5.07 0.03
C ASN A 656 -22.94 -4.19 1.25
N ARG A 657 -24.13 -3.60 1.37
CA ARG A 657 -24.57 -2.86 2.57
C ARG A 657 -24.57 -3.74 3.82
N GLN A 658 -25.04 -4.98 3.71
CA GLN A 658 -25.03 -5.94 4.83
C GLN A 658 -23.60 -6.39 5.18
N ASP A 659 -22.77 -6.65 4.17
CA ASP A 659 -21.40 -7.11 4.38
C ASP A 659 -20.51 -5.98 4.94
N ALA A 660 -20.76 -4.72 4.59
CA ALA A 660 -20.06 -3.56 5.16
C ALA A 660 -20.19 -3.48 6.69
N LYS A 661 -21.33 -3.87 7.24
CA LYS A 661 -21.57 -3.94 8.69
C LYS A 661 -20.79 -5.05 9.41
N LYS A 662 -20.07 -5.89 8.67
CA LYS A 662 -19.23 -7.00 9.18
C LYS A 662 -17.73 -6.74 9.01
N ASN A 663 -17.37 -5.54 8.57
CA ASN A 663 -15.97 -5.15 8.38
C ASN A 663 -15.58 -4.04 9.37
N PRO A 664 -14.66 -4.30 10.32
CA PRO A 664 -14.31 -3.35 11.37
C PRO A 664 -13.73 -2.04 10.81
N ALA A 665 -12.95 -2.09 9.73
CA ALA A 665 -12.39 -0.88 9.12
C ALA A 665 -13.49 0.01 8.49
N ILE A 666 -14.52 -0.59 7.88
CA ILE A 666 -15.67 0.15 7.36
C ILE A 666 -16.49 0.72 8.53
N ILE A 667 -16.71 -0.07 9.59
CA ILE A 667 -17.42 0.36 10.81
C ILE A 667 -16.70 1.58 11.41
N GLY A 668 -15.38 1.53 11.61
CA GLY A 668 -14.58 2.65 12.13
C GLY A 668 -14.69 3.90 11.27
N ARG A 669 -14.66 3.74 9.93
CA ARG A 669 -14.87 4.86 8.99
C ARG A 669 -16.29 5.47 9.10
N MET A 670 -17.32 4.62 9.16
CA MET A 670 -18.73 5.10 9.30
C MET A 670 -18.94 5.79 10.64
N LEU A 671 -18.36 5.25 11.71
CA LEU A 671 -18.38 5.86 13.03
C LEU A 671 -17.69 7.23 13.05
N SER A 672 -16.56 7.39 12.31
CA SER A 672 -15.87 8.67 12.16
C SER A 672 -16.74 9.70 11.41
N LEU A 673 -17.42 9.30 10.35
CA LEU A 673 -18.37 10.16 9.64
C LEU A 673 -19.57 10.53 10.50
N TYR A 674 -20.11 9.57 11.26
CA TYR A 674 -21.17 9.83 12.23
C TYR A 674 -20.70 10.81 13.31
N GLY A 675 -19.46 10.68 13.80
CA GLY A 675 -18.87 11.61 14.76
C GLY A 675 -18.73 13.03 14.22
N LEU A 676 -18.40 13.20 12.93
CA LEU A 676 -18.24 14.51 12.29
C LEU A 676 -19.56 15.16 11.89
N TYR A 677 -20.51 14.38 11.37
CA TYR A 677 -21.71 14.93 10.70
C TYR A 677 -23.01 14.50 11.37
N GLY A 678 -22.96 13.56 12.34
CA GLY A 678 -24.16 12.95 12.91
C GLY A 678 -24.81 11.92 11.99
N PRO A 679 -26.10 11.57 12.22
CA PRO A 679 -26.78 10.50 11.50
C PRO A 679 -27.01 10.77 10.01
N GLN A 680 -26.98 12.03 9.58
CA GLN A 680 -27.13 12.43 8.17
C GLN A 680 -25.78 12.79 7.55
N HIS A 681 -24.80 11.90 7.66
CA HIS A 681 -23.47 12.12 7.08
C HIS A 681 -23.43 11.77 5.57
N PRO A 682 -22.39 12.22 4.82
CA PRO A 682 -22.35 12.06 3.36
C PRO A 682 -22.57 10.64 2.84
N GLN A 683 -22.14 9.61 3.57
CA GLN A 683 -22.32 8.22 3.15
C GLN A 683 -23.74 7.66 3.37
N THR A 684 -24.64 8.40 4.05
CA THR A 684 -26.05 8.05 4.14
C THR A 684 -26.88 8.68 3.01
N TYR A 685 -26.31 9.59 2.23
CA TYR A 685 -26.95 10.17 1.05
C TYR A 685 -26.84 9.23 -0.15
N ILE A 686 -27.58 8.14 -0.07
CA ILE A 686 -27.64 7.07 -1.06
C ILE A 686 -29.08 6.69 -1.34
N PRO A 687 -29.42 6.06 -2.48
CA PRO A 687 -30.77 5.55 -2.70
C PRO A 687 -31.18 4.57 -1.62
N SER A 688 -32.39 4.72 -1.07
CA SER A 688 -32.96 3.79 -0.10
C SER A 688 -33.25 2.42 -0.73
N GLN A 689 -33.52 1.41 0.09
CA GLN A 689 -33.91 0.09 -0.41
C GLN A 689 -35.18 0.18 -1.25
N ALA A 690 -36.20 0.91 -0.81
CA ALA A 690 -37.45 1.09 -1.55
C ALA A 690 -37.23 1.78 -2.90
N GLU A 691 -36.37 2.82 -2.97
CA GLU A 691 -36.02 3.46 -4.25
C GLU A 691 -35.29 2.49 -5.19
N LEU A 692 -34.39 1.65 -4.66
CA LEU A 692 -33.70 0.62 -5.47
C LEU A 692 -34.70 -0.40 -6.03
N GLU A 693 -35.65 -0.86 -5.23
CA GLU A 693 -36.64 -1.88 -5.61
C GLU A 693 -37.66 -1.36 -6.62
N ASN A 694 -38.03 -0.08 -6.57
CA ASN A 694 -39.02 0.54 -7.44
C ASN A 694 -38.42 1.13 -8.72
N THR A 695 -37.10 1.18 -8.87
CA THR A 695 -36.46 1.75 -10.07
C THR A 695 -36.27 0.69 -11.16
N GLN A 696 -36.51 1.06 -12.42
CA GLN A 696 -36.29 0.25 -13.60
C GLN A 696 -35.02 0.67 -14.34
N ALA A 697 -34.43 -0.23 -15.13
CA ALA A 697 -33.24 0.04 -15.92
C ALA A 697 -33.40 1.23 -16.90
N SER A 698 -34.60 1.40 -17.48
CA SER A 698 -34.90 2.53 -18.34
C SER A 698 -34.75 3.90 -17.67
N ALA A 699 -35.10 3.98 -16.37
CA ALA A 699 -34.92 5.20 -15.58
C ALA A 699 -33.42 5.50 -15.35
N LEU A 700 -32.58 4.48 -15.15
CA LEU A 700 -31.12 4.65 -15.04
C LEU A 700 -30.53 5.16 -16.36
N VAL A 701 -30.92 4.56 -17.48
CA VAL A 701 -30.48 5.01 -18.82
C VAL A 701 -30.86 6.47 -19.07
N SER A 702 -32.10 6.85 -18.71
CA SER A 702 -32.54 8.25 -18.81
C SER A 702 -31.72 9.21 -17.94
N LYS A 703 -31.39 8.79 -16.73
CA LYS A 703 -30.48 9.57 -15.84
C LYS A 703 -29.07 9.68 -16.44
N ILE A 704 -28.51 8.61 -16.96
CA ILE A 704 -27.18 8.60 -17.61
C ILE A 704 -27.16 9.57 -18.80
N GLN A 705 -28.17 9.49 -19.68
CA GLN A 705 -28.29 10.42 -20.84
C GLN A 705 -28.44 11.87 -20.39
N SER A 706 -29.10 12.10 -19.25
CA SER A 706 -29.23 13.41 -18.64
C SER A 706 -27.92 13.98 -18.11
N LEU A 707 -27.00 13.13 -17.63
CA LEU A 707 -25.68 13.57 -17.13
C LEU A 707 -24.88 14.28 -18.23
N TRP A 708 -24.90 13.76 -19.44
CA TRP A 708 -24.14 14.32 -20.56
C TRP A 708 -24.77 15.60 -21.15
N GLN A 709 -25.88 16.07 -20.62
CA GLN A 709 -26.48 17.37 -20.92
C GLN A 709 -25.96 18.50 -20.02
N TYR A 710 -25.24 18.18 -18.92
CA TYR A 710 -24.52 19.16 -18.11
C TYR A 710 -23.16 19.49 -18.71
N PRO A 711 -22.55 20.64 -18.40
CA PRO A 711 -21.20 20.95 -18.86
C PRO A 711 -20.18 19.90 -18.37
N TRP A 712 -19.34 19.43 -19.26
CA TRP A 712 -18.24 18.55 -19.01
C TRP A 712 -17.00 18.98 -19.79
N GLU A 713 -15.83 18.48 -19.39
CA GLU A 713 -14.53 18.85 -19.95
C GLU A 713 -13.75 17.59 -20.33
N LEU A 714 -12.76 17.74 -21.20
CA LEU A 714 -11.86 16.68 -21.62
C LEU A 714 -10.44 16.96 -21.17
N TYR A 715 -9.78 15.91 -20.72
CA TYR A 715 -8.37 15.93 -20.37
C TYR A 715 -7.65 14.83 -21.13
N TYR A 716 -6.57 15.19 -21.81
CA TYR A 716 -5.78 14.26 -22.61
C TYR A 716 -4.31 14.30 -22.16
N ASP A 717 -3.72 13.13 -21.91
CA ASP A 717 -2.28 12.92 -21.76
C ASP A 717 -1.82 11.89 -22.80
N GLY A 718 -0.87 12.25 -23.66
CA GLY A 718 -0.38 11.37 -24.71
C GLY A 718 0.48 12.06 -25.76
N PRO A 719 0.98 11.31 -26.76
CA PRO A 719 1.99 11.82 -27.69
C PRO A 719 1.47 12.84 -28.74
N ALA A 720 0.17 12.92 -28.95
CA ALA A 720 -0.43 13.85 -29.93
C ALA A 720 -0.67 15.24 -29.31
N SER A 721 -0.69 16.28 -30.14
CA SER A 721 -1.01 17.65 -29.69
C SER A 721 -2.50 17.81 -29.38
N GLY A 722 -2.82 18.81 -28.55
CA GLY A 722 -4.21 19.16 -28.23
C GLY A 722 -5.07 19.50 -29.49
N ALA A 723 -4.49 20.16 -30.47
CA ALA A 723 -5.18 20.50 -31.72
C ALA A 723 -5.49 19.25 -32.57
N GLU A 724 -4.55 18.31 -32.67
CA GLU A 724 -4.76 17.04 -33.39
C GLU A 724 -5.85 16.22 -32.72
N ILE A 725 -5.82 16.10 -31.39
CA ILE A 725 -6.84 15.39 -30.62
C ILE A 725 -8.21 16.05 -30.73
N ALA A 726 -8.29 17.37 -30.61
CA ALA A 726 -9.56 18.09 -30.80
C ALA A 726 -10.20 17.75 -32.12
N LYS A 727 -9.45 17.79 -33.24
CA LYS A 727 -9.92 17.45 -34.57
C LYS A 727 -10.43 16.01 -34.68
N VAL A 728 -9.74 15.05 -34.06
CA VAL A 728 -10.18 13.66 -34.01
C VAL A 728 -11.48 13.54 -33.21
N LEU A 729 -11.56 14.18 -32.05
CA LEU A 729 -12.73 14.14 -31.16
C LEU A 729 -13.95 14.82 -31.78
N GLU A 730 -13.78 15.86 -32.60
CA GLU A 730 -14.88 16.49 -33.38
C GLU A 730 -15.61 15.51 -34.28
N SER A 731 -14.92 14.54 -34.85
CA SER A 731 -15.51 13.55 -35.75
C SER A 731 -16.34 12.47 -35.04
N VAL A 732 -16.19 12.29 -33.75
CA VAL A 732 -16.74 11.11 -33.04
C VAL A 732 -17.61 11.44 -31.83
N LEU A 733 -17.35 12.54 -31.11
CA LEU A 733 -18.07 12.80 -29.87
C LEU A 733 -19.49 13.34 -30.10
N HIS A 734 -20.41 12.80 -29.26
CA HIS A 734 -21.75 13.35 -29.16
C HIS A 734 -21.76 14.50 -28.15
N ILE A 735 -21.96 15.71 -28.62
CA ILE A 735 -22.04 16.92 -27.81
C ILE A 735 -23.45 17.51 -27.92
N PRO A 736 -24.17 17.77 -26.85
CA PRO A 736 -25.52 18.29 -26.91
C PRO A 736 -25.56 19.72 -27.48
N PRO A 737 -26.67 20.12 -28.12
CA PRO A 737 -26.81 21.46 -28.73
C PRO A 737 -26.86 22.60 -27.70
N SER A 738 -27.18 22.31 -26.45
CA SER A 738 -27.19 23.27 -25.34
C SER A 738 -26.88 22.56 -24.03
N TRP A 739 -26.32 23.28 -23.06
CA TRP A 739 -26.07 22.76 -21.71
C TRP A 739 -27.23 23.04 -20.77
N ARG A 740 -27.50 22.11 -19.87
CA ARG A 740 -28.34 22.37 -18.70
C ARG A 740 -27.51 23.12 -17.61
N PRO A 741 -28.14 23.99 -16.83
CA PRO A 741 -27.44 24.61 -15.71
C PRO A 741 -26.96 23.55 -14.70
N PRO A 742 -25.76 23.71 -14.12
CA PRO A 742 -25.25 22.77 -13.11
C PRO A 742 -26.19 22.70 -11.89
N GLN A 743 -26.30 21.52 -11.31
CA GLN A 743 -27.02 21.34 -10.03
C GLN A 743 -26.12 21.77 -8.88
N ALA A 744 -26.72 22.33 -7.81
CA ALA A 744 -26.01 22.56 -6.57
C ALA A 744 -25.83 21.23 -5.78
N PRO A 745 -24.67 21.00 -5.15
CA PRO A 745 -24.48 19.82 -4.32
C PRO A 745 -25.30 19.90 -3.02
N GLN A 746 -25.69 18.75 -2.50
CA GLN A 746 -26.20 18.63 -1.14
C GLN A 746 -25.14 19.15 -0.17
N GLN A 747 -25.55 19.95 0.78
CA GLN A 747 -24.66 20.47 1.83
C GLN A 747 -24.64 19.53 3.04
N PHE A 748 -23.44 19.28 3.55
CA PHE A 748 -23.22 18.52 4.77
C PHE A 748 -22.38 19.35 5.72
N GLU A 749 -22.95 19.66 6.90
CA GLU A 749 -22.28 20.46 7.91
C GLU A 749 -21.66 19.57 8.99
N MET A 750 -20.40 19.84 9.30
CA MET A 750 -19.73 19.21 10.44
C MET A 750 -20.32 19.72 11.74
N GLN A 751 -20.72 18.80 12.61
CA GLN A 751 -21.28 19.12 13.92
C GLN A 751 -20.22 19.65 14.88
N GLU A 752 -20.66 20.38 15.90
CA GLU A 752 -19.79 20.71 17.02
C GLU A 752 -19.43 19.48 17.83
N THR A 753 -18.19 19.40 18.25
CA THR A 753 -17.68 18.24 18.95
C THR A 753 -18.08 18.30 20.43
N PRO A 754 -18.80 17.30 20.97
CA PRO A 754 -19.14 17.26 22.38
C PRO A 754 -17.91 16.98 23.25
N ALA A 755 -17.85 17.60 24.44
CA ALA A 755 -16.83 17.32 25.42
C ALA A 755 -17.09 16.03 26.18
N LYS A 756 -16.03 15.29 26.54
CA LYS A 756 -16.07 14.10 27.40
C LYS A 756 -17.11 13.06 26.99
N LYS A 757 -17.25 12.84 25.70
CA LYS A 757 -18.17 11.87 25.12
C LYS A 757 -17.43 10.80 24.32
N ALA A 758 -17.90 9.56 24.42
CA ALA A 758 -17.44 8.46 23.59
C ALA A 758 -18.61 7.81 22.86
N TYR A 759 -18.42 7.48 21.60
CA TYR A 759 -19.30 6.59 20.87
C TYR A 759 -18.63 5.21 20.77
N PHE A 760 -19.35 4.19 21.19
CA PHE A 760 -18.89 2.81 21.18
C PHE A 760 -19.73 1.98 20.23
N VAL A 761 -19.07 1.20 19.37
CA VAL A 761 -19.70 0.18 18.52
C VAL A 761 -19.09 -1.18 18.86
N HIS A 762 -19.96 -2.09 19.26
CA HIS A 762 -19.53 -3.47 19.52
C HIS A 762 -19.18 -4.20 18.22
N PHE A 763 -17.98 -4.79 18.18
CA PHE A 763 -17.55 -5.72 17.15
C PHE A 763 -16.63 -6.78 17.76
N PRO A 764 -16.86 -8.10 17.49
CA PRO A 764 -16.05 -9.18 18.05
C PRO A 764 -14.65 -9.21 17.42
N MET A 765 -13.65 -8.68 18.15
CA MET A 765 -12.26 -8.63 17.76
C MET A 765 -11.35 -8.69 18.99
N VAL A 766 -10.06 -9.04 18.80
CA VAL A 766 -9.09 -9.17 19.90
C VAL A 766 -8.64 -7.81 20.41
N ARG A 767 -8.49 -6.85 19.51
CA ARG A 767 -7.99 -5.50 19.80
C ARG A 767 -9.10 -4.48 20.00
N ALA A 768 -8.72 -3.28 20.41
CA ALA A 768 -9.56 -2.09 20.43
C ALA A 768 -9.04 -1.06 19.42
N GLU A 769 -9.92 -0.44 18.66
CA GLU A 769 -9.61 0.69 17.79
C GLU A 769 -10.20 1.95 18.39
N MET A 770 -9.35 2.91 18.72
CA MET A 770 -9.70 4.21 19.28
C MET A 770 -9.39 5.31 18.27
N THR A 771 -10.35 6.18 18.04
CA THR A 771 -10.15 7.38 17.24
C THR A 771 -10.64 8.61 18.02
N TRP A 772 -9.74 9.58 18.23
CA TRP A 772 -10.09 10.90 18.73
C TRP A 772 -10.43 11.79 17.56
N LEU A 773 -11.49 12.56 17.70
CA LEU A 773 -12.00 13.39 16.62
C LEU A 773 -12.55 14.71 17.16
N PHE A 774 -12.17 15.81 16.51
CA PHE A 774 -12.83 17.11 16.76
C PHE A 774 -12.81 18.02 15.54
N ARG A 775 -13.89 18.79 15.38
CA ARG A 775 -14.00 19.87 14.40
C ARG A 775 -13.20 21.07 14.88
N SER A 776 -12.48 21.72 13.97
CA SER A 776 -11.76 22.98 14.22
C SER A 776 -12.38 24.12 13.40
N GLU A 777 -11.57 25.12 13.05
CA GLU A 777 -12.01 26.31 12.33
C GLU A 777 -12.50 25.99 10.90
N LYS A 778 -13.37 26.88 10.37
CA LYS A 778 -13.71 26.88 8.96
C LYS A 778 -12.42 27.12 8.14
N TYR A 779 -12.41 26.58 6.91
CA TYR A 779 -11.24 26.74 6.05
C TYR A 779 -10.74 28.18 5.95
N ARG A 780 -9.43 28.34 6.08
CA ARG A 780 -8.67 29.59 5.91
C ARG A 780 -7.31 29.24 5.29
N ASP A 781 -6.89 30.02 4.29
CA ASP A 781 -5.62 29.82 3.59
C ASP A 781 -4.40 29.93 4.52
N ASP A 782 -4.42 30.89 5.46
CA ASP A 782 -3.32 31.18 6.39
C ASP A 782 -3.04 30.05 7.41
N LEU A 783 -4.01 29.16 7.66
CA LEU A 783 -3.81 28.00 8.54
C LEU A 783 -3.20 26.81 7.82
N ARG A 784 -3.22 26.78 6.48
CA ARG A 784 -2.83 25.60 5.72
C ARG A 784 -1.39 25.14 5.97
N ALA A 785 -0.44 26.08 5.99
CA ALA A 785 0.97 25.76 6.23
C ALA A 785 1.22 25.30 7.67
N LEU A 786 0.57 25.93 8.66
CA LEU A 786 0.65 25.53 10.06
C LEU A 786 0.01 24.15 10.29
N ALA A 787 -1.14 23.88 9.68
CA ALA A 787 -1.82 22.59 9.73
C ALA A 787 -0.96 21.47 9.12
N ALA A 788 -0.32 21.73 7.98
CA ALA A 788 0.60 20.79 7.35
C ALA A 788 1.83 20.51 8.24
N LEU A 789 2.46 21.54 8.78
CA LEU A 789 3.60 21.39 9.68
C LEU A 789 3.23 20.69 10.99
N PHE A 790 2.07 21.03 11.57
CA PHE A 790 1.58 20.35 12.77
C PHE A 790 1.32 18.88 12.51
N THR A 791 0.72 18.53 11.38
CA THR A 791 0.48 17.14 10.99
C THR A 791 1.79 16.36 10.86
N GLU A 792 2.80 16.92 10.18
CA GLU A 792 4.13 16.30 10.05
C GLU A 792 4.82 16.14 11.42
N TYR A 793 4.79 17.17 12.26
CA TYR A 793 5.37 17.14 13.60
C TYR A 793 4.66 16.15 14.53
N PHE A 794 3.32 16.18 14.56
CA PHE A 794 2.52 15.41 15.50
C PHE A 794 2.39 13.94 15.09
N GLY A 795 2.08 13.66 13.81
CA GLY A 795 1.75 12.34 13.32
C GLY A 795 2.51 11.89 12.08
N GLY A 796 3.49 12.68 11.61
CA GLY A 796 4.26 12.39 10.39
C GLY A 796 5.20 11.20 10.53
N GLY A 797 4.75 10.02 10.07
CA GLY A 797 5.58 8.82 10.00
C GLY A 797 6.11 8.34 11.35
N MET A 798 7.25 7.64 11.32
CA MET A 798 7.88 7.09 12.53
C MET A 798 8.55 8.16 13.41
N SER A 799 8.87 9.33 12.89
CA SER A 799 9.44 10.46 13.64
C SER A 799 8.38 11.32 14.34
N GLY A 800 7.10 11.16 14.01
CA GLY A 800 6.01 11.93 14.62
C GLY A 800 5.84 11.67 16.12
N VAL A 801 5.45 12.69 16.87
CA VAL A 801 5.34 12.62 18.34
C VAL A 801 4.41 11.49 18.80
N VAL A 802 3.26 11.30 18.13
CA VAL A 802 2.31 10.24 18.50
C VAL A 802 2.94 8.86 18.40
N PHE A 803 3.63 8.57 17.29
CA PHE A 803 4.32 7.31 17.09
C PHE A 803 5.39 7.08 18.17
N GLN A 804 6.20 8.08 18.43
CA GLN A 804 7.29 8.06 19.39
C GLN A 804 6.80 7.84 20.83
N GLN A 805 5.69 8.49 21.22
CA GLN A 805 5.19 8.44 22.60
C GLN A 805 4.34 7.18 22.87
N ILE A 806 3.53 6.76 21.91
CA ILE A 806 2.55 5.70 22.13
C ILE A 806 3.12 4.34 21.74
N ARG A 807 3.76 4.23 20.58
CA ARG A 807 4.33 2.96 20.12
C ARG A 807 5.69 2.68 20.72
N GLU A 808 6.66 3.56 20.48
CA GLU A 808 8.06 3.26 20.81
C GLU A 808 8.36 3.34 22.31
N ALA A 809 7.83 4.35 23.01
CA ALA A 809 8.14 4.50 24.44
C ALA A 809 7.31 3.60 25.33
N LYS A 810 6.04 3.42 25.00
CA LYS A 810 5.09 2.76 25.89
C LYS A 810 4.65 1.39 25.38
N GLY A 811 4.95 1.03 24.14
CA GLY A 811 4.53 -0.23 23.54
C GLY A 811 3.02 -0.46 23.59
N LEU A 812 2.23 0.63 23.49
CA LEU A 812 0.78 0.56 23.68
C LEU A 812 0.04 0.20 22.40
N ALA A 813 0.63 0.45 21.24
CA ALA A 813 -0.01 0.23 19.97
C ALA A 813 1.02 -0.11 18.89
N TYR A 814 0.62 -0.94 17.92
CA TYR A 814 1.37 -1.11 16.69
C TYR A 814 1.06 0.00 15.67
N SER A 815 -0.22 0.30 15.48
CA SER A 815 -0.69 1.36 14.60
C SER A 815 -1.17 2.56 15.39
N THR A 816 -0.57 3.70 15.17
CA THR A 816 -0.95 4.95 15.81
C THR A 816 -0.58 6.14 14.91
N GLY A 817 -1.28 7.26 15.04
CA GLY A 817 -1.01 8.46 14.29
C GLY A 817 -1.93 9.61 14.67
N GLY A 818 -1.67 10.78 14.10
CA GLY A 818 -2.51 11.95 14.31
C GLY A 818 -2.39 12.95 13.17
N ILE A 819 -3.46 13.64 12.84
CA ILE A 819 -3.51 14.63 11.77
C ILE A 819 -4.32 15.86 12.21
N PHE A 820 -3.98 16.99 11.65
CA PHE A 820 -4.82 18.18 11.61
C PHE A 820 -5.13 18.45 10.13
N ALA A 821 -6.28 17.94 9.68
CA ALA A 821 -6.61 17.83 8.26
C ALA A 821 -7.18 19.12 7.70
N ALA A 822 -6.61 19.62 6.61
CA ALA A 822 -7.24 20.63 5.79
C ALA A 822 -8.41 20.04 5.00
N PRO A 823 -9.55 20.73 4.89
CA PRO A 823 -10.69 20.24 4.15
C PRO A 823 -10.41 20.20 2.63
N ARG A 824 -11.06 19.30 1.94
CA ARG A 824 -11.02 19.19 0.46
C ARG A 824 -11.86 20.23 -0.27
N ASN A 825 -12.68 20.96 0.47
CA ASN A 825 -13.58 21.98 -0.04
C ASN A 825 -13.48 23.19 0.89
N PRO A 826 -13.32 24.45 0.37
CA PRO A 826 -13.21 25.66 1.17
C PRO A 826 -14.48 25.99 1.98
N GLN A 827 -15.60 25.31 1.73
CA GLN A 827 -16.83 25.46 2.52
C GLN A 827 -16.82 24.68 3.84
N LEU A 828 -15.91 23.71 3.98
CA LEU A 828 -15.81 22.82 5.13
C LEU A 828 -14.82 23.34 6.19
N HIS A 829 -14.79 22.67 7.33
CA HIS A 829 -13.92 22.98 8.46
C HIS A 829 -12.64 22.13 8.43
N TYR A 830 -11.57 22.63 9.03
CA TYR A 830 -10.47 21.79 9.50
C TYR A 830 -11.00 20.84 10.57
N TYR A 831 -10.38 19.68 10.68
CA TYR A 831 -10.64 18.75 11.78
C TYR A 831 -9.35 18.06 12.20
N ALA A 832 -9.29 17.66 13.47
CA ALA A 832 -8.18 16.87 13.95
C ALA A 832 -8.64 15.44 14.23
N MET A 833 -7.76 14.49 14.00
CA MET A 833 -8.00 13.09 14.24
C MET A 833 -6.72 12.45 14.80
N GLY A 834 -6.90 11.64 15.87
CA GLY A 834 -5.86 10.76 16.38
C GLY A 834 -6.36 9.32 16.37
N TYR A 835 -5.48 8.38 16.09
CA TYR A 835 -5.81 6.97 16.01
C TYR A 835 -4.84 6.14 16.85
N VAL A 836 -5.38 5.16 17.60
CA VAL A 836 -4.61 4.15 18.34
C VAL A 836 -5.30 2.80 18.23
N GLY A 837 -4.64 1.85 17.56
CA GLY A 837 -5.03 0.44 17.57
C GLY A 837 -4.25 -0.31 18.65
N THR A 838 -4.92 -0.74 19.73
CA THR A 838 -4.30 -1.30 20.93
C THR A 838 -4.90 -2.63 21.34
N GLN A 839 -4.24 -3.34 22.23
CA GLN A 839 -4.80 -4.52 22.90
C GLN A 839 -5.91 -4.09 23.86
N ALA A 840 -6.93 -4.94 24.02
CA ALA A 840 -8.09 -4.64 24.87
C ALA A 840 -7.72 -4.35 26.34
N ASP A 841 -6.69 -4.99 26.85
CA ASP A 841 -6.18 -4.83 28.22
C ASP A 841 -5.30 -3.59 28.42
N LYS A 842 -4.89 -2.92 27.34
CA LYS A 842 -4.14 -1.64 27.36
C LYS A 842 -5.02 -0.42 27.06
N LEU A 843 -6.35 -0.61 26.99
CA LEU A 843 -7.29 0.42 26.57
C LEU A 843 -7.15 1.73 27.35
N LEU A 844 -7.08 1.65 28.69
CA LEU A 844 -6.98 2.84 29.55
C LEU A 844 -5.63 3.53 29.39
N ASP A 845 -4.54 2.77 29.35
CA ASP A 845 -3.19 3.34 29.20
C ASP A 845 -3.04 4.08 27.87
N ALA A 846 -3.56 3.50 26.81
CA ALA A 846 -3.56 4.11 25.49
C ALA A 846 -4.44 5.38 25.44
N TYR A 847 -5.60 5.35 26.10
CA TYR A 847 -6.48 6.52 26.25
C TYR A 847 -5.75 7.67 26.97
N VAL A 848 -5.20 7.40 28.15
CA VAL A 848 -4.49 8.41 28.96
C VAL A 848 -3.27 8.97 28.22
N ALA A 849 -2.53 8.12 27.53
CA ALA A 849 -1.35 8.54 26.78
C ALA A 849 -1.71 9.51 25.65
N MET A 850 -2.76 9.20 24.88
CA MET A 850 -3.18 10.06 23.76
C MET A 850 -3.84 11.36 24.25
N GLU A 851 -4.66 11.31 25.31
CA GLU A 851 -5.24 12.53 25.94
C GLU A 851 -4.13 13.48 26.41
N SER A 852 -3.08 12.94 27.03
CA SER A 852 -1.92 13.76 27.44
C SER A 852 -1.26 14.47 26.25
N LEU A 853 -1.17 13.83 25.08
CA LEU A 853 -0.61 14.48 23.88
C LEU A 853 -1.52 15.58 23.33
N TRP A 854 -2.84 15.42 23.43
CA TRP A 854 -3.78 16.45 23.01
C TRP A 854 -3.79 17.66 23.95
N ASP A 855 -3.55 17.48 25.25
CA ASP A 855 -3.72 18.53 26.26
C ASP A 855 -2.40 19.16 26.73
N SER A 856 -1.28 18.46 26.66
CA SER A 856 0.00 18.90 27.22
C SER A 856 1.20 18.65 26.30
N LEU A 857 0.98 18.72 24.98
CA LEU A 857 2.05 18.61 24.00
C LEU A 857 3.02 19.79 24.15
N LYS A 858 4.28 19.47 24.36
CA LYS A 858 5.37 20.45 24.32
C LYS A 858 5.95 20.48 22.91
N ILE A 859 6.00 21.65 22.28
CA ILE A 859 6.66 21.81 20.99
C ILE A 859 8.17 21.89 21.22
N GLU A 860 8.88 20.89 20.72
CA GLU A 860 10.35 20.81 20.78
C GLU A 860 10.95 21.42 19.53
N PRO A 861 11.66 22.58 19.63
CA PRO A 861 12.17 23.28 18.46
C PRO A 861 13.03 22.41 17.52
N PRO A 862 13.96 21.55 17.99
CA PRO A 862 14.75 20.72 17.09
C PRO A 862 13.92 19.72 16.28
N LEU A 863 12.91 19.11 16.89
CA LEU A 863 12.03 18.16 16.22
C LEU A 863 11.08 18.87 15.25
N MET A 864 10.59 20.05 15.60
CA MET A 864 9.78 20.88 14.70
C MET A 864 10.59 21.33 13.48
N ASP A 865 11.85 21.73 13.66
CA ASP A 865 12.72 22.12 12.56
C ASP A 865 13.04 20.92 11.64
N LEU A 866 13.17 19.71 12.21
CA LEU A 866 13.31 18.48 11.44
C LEU A 866 12.06 18.21 10.58
N ALA A 867 10.86 18.29 11.16
CA ALA A 867 9.59 18.11 10.45
C ALA A 867 9.43 19.16 9.33
N LYS A 868 9.77 20.44 9.61
CA LYS A 868 9.75 21.52 8.62
C LYS A 868 10.69 21.24 7.44
N LYS A 869 11.92 20.80 7.71
CA LYS A 869 12.91 20.46 6.68
C LYS A 869 12.48 19.27 5.86
N SER A 870 11.96 18.23 6.52
CA SER A 870 11.38 17.05 5.84
C SER A 870 10.30 17.49 4.84
N LEU A 871 9.34 18.26 5.29
CA LEU A 871 8.23 18.74 4.47
C LEU A 871 8.68 19.63 3.30
N LEU A 872 9.64 20.52 3.53
CA LEU A 872 10.24 21.35 2.47
C LEU A 872 10.98 20.51 1.44
N ALA A 873 11.78 19.52 1.86
CA ALA A 873 12.52 18.64 0.96
C ALA A 873 11.56 17.77 0.11
N GLN A 874 10.49 17.26 0.73
CA GLN A 874 9.44 16.52 0.02
C GLN A 874 8.79 17.41 -1.07
N MET A 875 8.31 18.59 -0.70
CA MET A 875 7.66 19.50 -1.65
C MET A 875 8.61 20.00 -2.76
N ALA A 876 9.89 20.20 -2.44
CA ALA A 876 10.88 20.63 -3.42
C ALA A 876 11.20 19.59 -4.48
N THR A 877 10.99 18.30 -4.17
CA THR A 877 11.36 17.19 -5.03
C THR A 877 10.18 16.44 -5.67
N GLU A 878 8.96 16.69 -5.20
CA GLU A 878 7.77 16.12 -5.79
C GLU A 878 7.37 16.86 -7.09
N ARG A 879 7.04 16.12 -8.14
CA ARG A 879 6.58 16.64 -9.43
C ARG A 879 5.28 15.93 -9.81
N LEU A 880 4.24 16.70 -10.02
CA LEU A 880 3.01 16.16 -10.61
C LEU A 880 3.26 15.83 -12.09
N ARG A 881 2.81 14.68 -12.53
CA ARG A 881 2.94 14.21 -13.91
C ARG A 881 1.66 13.54 -14.38
N HIS A 882 1.47 13.51 -15.68
CA HIS A 882 0.35 12.81 -16.29
C HIS A 882 -0.98 13.22 -15.64
N GLU A 883 -1.77 12.26 -15.22
CA GLU A 883 -3.08 12.46 -14.60
C GLU A 883 -3.04 13.25 -13.28
N GLU A 884 -1.92 13.21 -12.55
CA GLU A 884 -1.76 13.97 -11.29
C GLU A 884 -1.84 15.49 -11.54
N VAL A 885 -1.39 15.96 -12.71
CA VAL A 885 -1.48 17.38 -13.12
C VAL A 885 -2.95 17.79 -13.24
N PHE A 886 -3.80 16.93 -13.80
CA PHE A 886 -5.23 17.19 -13.92
C PHE A 886 -5.91 17.23 -12.55
N GLN A 887 -5.62 16.27 -11.67
CA GLN A 887 -6.15 16.22 -10.31
C GLN A 887 -5.70 17.45 -9.49
N GLY A 888 -4.44 17.84 -9.63
CA GLY A 888 -3.91 19.05 -9.04
C GLY A 888 -4.64 20.30 -9.52
N TYR A 889 -4.92 20.40 -10.84
CA TYR A 889 -5.69 21.49 -11.44
C TYR A 889 -7.13 21.54 -10.91
N TRP A 890 -7.83 20.40 -10.85
CA TRP A 890 -9.20 20.35 -10.31
C TRP A 890 -9.24 20.81 -8.85
N THR A 891 -8.25 20.37 -8.07
CA THR A 891 -8.12 20.78 -6.66
C THR A 891 -7.84 22.28 -6.57
N ALA A 892 -6.85 22.81 -7.29
CA ALA A 892 -6.52 24.24 -7.28
C ALA A 892 -7.72 25.10 -7.69
N ARG A 893 -8.41 24.73 -8.79
CA ARG A 893 -9.61 25.44 -9.27
C ARG A 893 -10.73 25.51 -8.23
N ARG A 894 -10.91 24.43 -7.44
CA ARG A 894 -11.91 24.37 -6.35
C ARG A 894 -11.62 25.39 -5.25
N PHE A 895 -10.35 25.70 -5.00
CA PHE A 895 -9.91 26.74 -4.06
C PHE A 895 -9.69 28.10 -4.74
N GLY A 896 -10.09 28.28 -6.01
CA GLY A 896 -9.91 29.55 -6.73
C GLY A 896 -8.45 29.85 -7.08
N LYS A 897 -7.58 28.83 -7.15
CA LYS A 897 -6.15 28.99 -7.43
C LYS A 897 -5.84 28.61 -8.89
N THR A 898 -4.81 29.24 -9.45
CA THR A 898 -4.29 28.95 -10.80
C THR A 898 -2.97 28.18 -10.77
N THR A 899 -2.38 28.07 -9.60
CA THR A 899 -1.12 27.36 -9.36
C THR A 899 -1.35 26.22 -8.38
N GLU A 900 -0.38 25.34 -8.31
CA GLU A 900 -0.38 24.23 -7.37
C GLU A 900 -0.42 24.73 -5.92
N ILE A 901 -1.36 24.22 -5.12
CA ILE A 901 -1.59 24.69 -3.73
C ILE A 901 -0.34 24.52 -2.85
N ARG A 902 0.46 23.48 -3.10
CA ARG A 902 1.71 23.25 -2.36
C ARG A 902 2.70 24.38 -2.47
N ALA A 903 2.65 25.18 -3.54
CA ALA A 903 3.53 26.33 -3.71
C ALA A 903 3.35 27.38 -2.60
N GLU A 904 2.11 27.62 -2.18
CA GLU A 904 1.80 28.56 -1.09
C GLU A 904 2.30 28.03 0.25
N VAL A 905 2.09 26.74 0.52
CA VAL A 905 2.59 26.08 1.74
C VAL A 905 4.12 26.12 1.79
N TYR A 906 4.78 25.75 0.69
CA TYR A 906 6.24 25.78 0.59
C TYR A 906 6.82 27.17 0.88
N LYS A 907 6.20 28.22 0.34
CA LYS A 907 6.63 29.62 0.53
C LYS A 907 6.45 30.07 1.97
N ALA A 908 5.42 29.62 2.67
CA ALA A 908 5.12 30.03 4.04
C ALA A 908 5.96 29.27 5.10
N LEU A 909 6.34 28.02 4.84
CA LEU A 909 7.01 27.16 5.82
C LEU A 909 8.32 27.73 6.40
N PRO A 910 9.24 28.37 5.64
CA PRO A 910 10.49 28.90 6.18
C PRO A 910 10.30 29.91 7.32
N ASP A 911 9.25 30.71 7.26
CA ASP A 911 8.96 31.75 8.24
C ASP A 911 8.29 31.22 9.52
N ILE A 912 7.86 29.97 9.53
CA ILE A 912 7.22 29.34 10.71
C ILE A 912 8.28 28.95 11.74
N GLN A 913 8.19 29.55 12.92
CA GLN A 913 9.03 29.27 14.10
C GLN A 913 8.25 28.41 15.12
N ALA A 914 8.94 27.83 16.09
CA ALA A 914 8.33 26.99 17.14
C ALA A 914 7.23 27.76 17.90
N ALA A 915 7.40 29.04 18.19
CA ALA A 915 6.39 29.90 18.83
C ALA A 915 5.11 30.07 17.97
N HIS A 916 5.19 29.94 16.64
CA HIS A 916 4.00 29.98 15.77
C HIS A 916 3.23 28.63 15.87
N LEU A 917 3.95 27.51 15.89
CA LEU A 917 3.35 26.19 16.02
C LEU A 917 2.78 25.97 17.42
N GLU A 918 3.44 26.50 18.46
CA GLU A 918 2.93 26.46 19.83
C GLU A 918 1.64 27.24 19.99
N ARG A 919 1.56 28.47 19.44
CA ARG A 919 0.32 29.26 19.39
C ARG A 919 -0.77 28.54 18.61
N PHE A 920 -0.43 27.93 17.48
CA PHE A 920 -1.38 27.11 16.70
C PHE A 920 -1.93 25.96 17.55
N TYR A 921 -1.05 25.21 18.23
CA TYR A 921 -1.47 24.14 19.13
C TYR A 921 -2.37 24.65 20.24
N GLN A 922 -1.98 25.70 20.96
CA GLN A 922 -2.78 26.29 22.06
C GLN A 922 -4.14 26.78 21.59
N GLN A 923 -4.21 27.39 20.42
CA GLN A 923 -5.44 28.00 19.91
C GLN A 923 -6.38 26.97 19.27
N TYR A 924 -5.87 25.98 18.54
CA TYR A 924 -6.68 25.11 17.67
C TYR A 924 -6.75 23.66 18.11
N VAL A 925 -5.90 23.22 19.06
CA VAL A 925 -5.79 21.81 19.47
C VAL A 925 -5.94 21.63 20.97
N GLN A 926 -5.16 22.32 21.79
CA GLN A 926 -5.12 22.17 23.24
C GLN A 926 -6.46 22.46 23.88
N GLY A 927 -6.92 21.57 24.77
CA GLY A 927 -8.17 21.74 25.53
C GLY A 927 -9.45 21.78 24.68
N ARG A 928 -9.36 21.52 23.35
CA ARG A 928 -10.56 21.46 22.51
C ARG A 928 -11.42 20.26 22.91
N PRO A 929 -12.75 20.43 22.94
CA PRO A 929 -13.66 19.31 23.09
C PRO A 929 -13.38 18.24 22.00
N ARG A 930 -13.28 16.99 22.39
CA ARG A 930 -13.03 15.88 21.46
C ARG A 930 -13.89 14.70 21.77
N LEU A 931 -14.31 14.01 20.74
CA LEU A 931 -15.11 12.82 20.77
C LEU A 931 -14.19 11.60 20.64
N LEU A 932 -14.33 10.64 21.57
CA LEU A 932 -13.69 9.35 21.43
C LEU A 932 -14.62 8.41 20.65
N LEU A 933 -14.10 7.77 19.62
CA LEU A 933 -14.78 6.75 18.85
C LEU A 933 -14.08 5.42 19.14
N LEU A 934 -14.86 4.42 19.53
CA LEU A 934 -14.34 3.14 20.01
C LEU A 934 -15.04 1.98 19.28
N VAL A 935 -14.24 1.11 18.66
CA VAL A 935 -14.71 -0.15 18.08
C VAL A 935 -13.96 -1.31 18.75
N GLY A 936 -14.69 -2.32 19.20
CA GLY A 936 -14.10 -3.47 19.85
C GLY A 936 -15.10 -4.42 20.51
N ASP A 937 -14.61 -5.51 21.07
CA ASP A 937 -15.44 -6.50 21.74
C ASP A 937 -15.78 -6.06 23.18
N ARG A 938 -17.09 -5.83 23.44
CA ARG A 938 -17.58 -5.43 24.77
C ARG A 938 -17.13 -6.36 25.89
N SER A 939 -17.04 -7.65 25.63
CA SER A 939 -16.64 -8.63 26.65
C SER A 939 -15.16 -8.56 27.05
N ARG A 940 -14.34 -7.88 26.23
CA ARG A 940 -12.89 -7.75 26.41
C ARG A 940 -12.47 -6.37 26.89
N LEU A 941 -13.30 -5.34 26.65
CA LEU A 941 -12.96 -3.94 26.93
C LEU A 941 -13.40 -3.53 28.35
N ASP A 942 -12.50 -2.93 29.10
CA ASP A 942 -12.84 -2.27 30.37
C ASP A 942 -13.41 -0.87 30.13
N LEU A 943 -14.68 -0.82 29.70
CA LEU A 943 -15.38 0.44 29.48
C LEU A 943 -15.63 1.21 30.78
N GLN A 944 -15.61 0.52 31.95
CA GLN A 944 -15.80 1.17 33.23
C GLN A 944 -14.62 2.07 33.61
N SER A 945 -13.40 1.66 33.28
CA SER A 945 -12.20 2.49 33.50
C SER A 945 -12.26 3.80 32.70
N LEU A 946 -12.78 3.77 31.47
CA LEU A 946 -12.99 4.99 30.67
C LEU A 946 -14.08 5.89 31.27
N LYS A 947 -15.18 5.33 31.79
CA LYS A 947 -16.22 6.10 32.51
C LYS A 947 -15.64 6.77 33.75
N ASN A 948 -14.73 6.11 34.47
CA ASN A 948 -14.05 6.68 35.63
C ASN A 948 -13.16 7.88 35.26
N GLN A 949 -12.75 8.03 33.98
CA GLN A 949 -12.09 9.24 33.45
C GLN A 949 -13.09 10.36 33.10
N GLY A 950 -14.35 10.17 33.41
CA GLY A 950 -15.42 11.16 33.17
C GLY A 950 -16.03 11.12 31.77
N LEU A 951 -15.81 10.06 30.99
CA LEU A 951 -16.43 9.89 29.68
C LEU A 951 -17.86 9.37 29.79
N GLU A 952 -18.79 10.07 29.14
CA GLU A 952 -20.14 9.56 28.85
C GLU A 952 -20.04 8.63 27.62
N ILE A 953 -20.20 7.34 27.81
CA ILE A 953 -20.14 6.37 26.72
C ILE A 953 -21.54 6.09 26.20
N LYS A 954 -21.82 6.51 24.96
CA LYS A 954 -23.01 6.13 24.21
C LYS A 954 -22.67 4.98 23.27
N GLU A 955 -23.36 3.87 23.45
CA GLU A 955 -23.31 2.79 22.47
C GLU A 955 -24.21 3.09 21.28
N LEU A 956 -23.69 2.86 20.07
CA LEU A 956 -24.40 3.04 18.81
C LEU A 956 -24.56 1.68 18.12
N SER A 957 -25.74 1.47 17.54
CA SER A 957 -25.97 0.32 16.66
C SER A 957 -25.33 0.53 15.29
N LEU A 958 -25.13 -0.57 14.56
CA LEU A 958 -24.67 -0.49 13.18
C LEU A 958 -25.68 0.25 12.28
N GLU A 959 -26.97 0.09 12.54
CA GLU A 959 -28.04 0.78 11.82
C GLU A 959 -27.95 2.31 12.00
N GLU A 960 -27.66 2.78 13.22
CA GLU A 960 -27.50 4.21 13.49
C GLU A 960 -26.34 4.82 12.69
N ILE A 961 -25.18 4.13 12.65
CA ILE A 961 -24.00 4.68 11.99
C ILE A 961 -24.00 4.49 10.47
N PHE A 962 -24.70 3.50 9.92
CA PHE A 962 -24.81 3.26 8.48
C PHE A 962 -26.00 3.94 7.83
N GLY A 963 -27.06 4.23 8.60
CA GLY A 963 -28.29 4.84 8.10
C GLY A 963 -29.18 3.90 7.28
N TYR A 964 -28.93 2.56 7.33
CA TYR A 964 -29.71 1.52 6.64
C TYR A 964 -29.65 0.18 7.35
#